data_94d0f974d17bca0bd2fde527d70e5bf0
#
_entry.id   94d0f974d17bca0bd2fde527d70e5bf0
#
_cell.length_a   1.000
_cell.length_b   1.000
_cell.length_c   1.000
_cell.angle_alpha   90.00
_cell.angle_beta   90.00
_cell.angle_gamma   90.00
#
_symmetry.space_group_name_H-M   'P 1'
#
loop_
_entity.id
_entity.type
_entity.pdbx_description
1 polymer ?
#
loop_
_entity_poly.entity_id
_entity_poly.type
_entity_poly.pdbx_seq_one_letter_code
_entity_poly.pdbx_strand_id
1 'polypeptide(L)'
;MKKLFFSMLFSVLAINSAMAAAGTPAAPATTGFWSHFEGMNALTVVFASLCIFAIAYRFYGVFIANKVLRLDANRTTPAVKYADGHDYVKTNKNVLFGHHFAAIAAAGPLVGPVLAAQFGFMPGALWILIGCVLGGAVHDMVVIFASVRHKGESLATIAEREIDPFTGTIAGFAVLFILILTLAGLSLACVSAMHNAPWSLFIVAITMPIAILMGLIMRYKENGVMLASIIGITLLVIGIISGHGLMQEDVLGWMFNWDKDTVSIAIPLYGFIASVLPVWLLLVPRDYLSTYLKIGTILMLALGIIFVQPDIMMHMFTPFDQGGGPVINGPVLPFIFITIACGAISGFHAIIGTGTTPKMIGNEREILFVGYGAMLTEGFVAIMALIAACTMMPGDYFAINASHDAYQALLAAHPNFAVTDLPYYEEHIGLDLHGRTGGAVSLAVGMAHIFRNLPYMDHLVAYWYNFAVMFEAVFILTAVDAGTRVGRFFLQEMLGKAMPKFNDKEWMPGIVITSAVFTFLWGYLVYTGNISTIWPLFGLSNQLLAACALIVCTTMLLRLNRGKYTLAVAIPGIFMVVVTFWAGYLQVFEQYLPKDQNLLAILGCIVMFLMIVVLAGAFRKWIQLMRIKTTLKDAYGEEVKALAVE
;
A
#
# COMPACT_ATOMS: atom_id res chain seq x y z
N MET A 1 20.18 -13.16 -25.45
CA MET A 1 19.43 -12.70 -24.27
C MET A 1 18.97 -13.84 -23.34
N LYS A 2 18.24 -14.90 -23.80
CA LYS A 2 17.89 -16.04 -22.93
C LYS A 2 19.11 -16.70 -22.28
N LYS A 3 20.21 -16.95 -23.03
CA LYS A 3 21.45 -17.53 -22.49
C LYS A 3 22.15 -16.61 -21.49
N LEU A 4 22.09 -15.28 -21.69
CA LEU A 4 22.67 -14.30 -20.78
C LEU A 4 21.88 -14.23 -19.45
N PHE A 5 20.55 -14.30 -19.52
CA PHE A 5 19.66 -14.36 -18.36
C PHE A 5 19.90 -15.60 -17.50
N PHE A 6 19.95 -16.79 -18.14
CA PHE A 6 20.26 -18.04 -17.43
C PHE A 6 21.68 -18.04 -16.87
N SER A 7 22.67 -17.47 -17.60
CA SER A 7 24.04 -17.33 -17.12
C SER A 7 24.13 -16.38 -15.93
N MET A 8 23.44 -15.24 -15.94
CA MET A 8 23.38 -14.31 -14.79
C MET A 8 22.68 -14.95 -13.59
N LEU A 9 21.54 -15.62 -13.79
CA LEU A 9 20.83 -16.32 -12.72
C LEU A 9 21.68 -17.43 -12.10
N PHE A 10 22.40 -18.20 -12.93
CA PHE A 10 23.35 -19.24 -12.48
C PHE A 10 24.59 -18.63 -11.79
N SER A 11 25.09 -17.49 -12.24
CA SER A 11 26.21 -16.81 -11.59
C SER A 11 25.82 -16.27 -10.21
N VAL A 12 24.61 -15.72 -10.07
CA VAL A 12 24.07 -15.25 -8.78
C VAL A 12 23.85 -16.42 -7.82
N LEU A 13 23.38 -17.56 -8.30
CA LEU A 13 23.23 -18.79 -7.53
C LEU A 13 24.60 -19.40 -7.12
N ALA A 14 25.60 -19.30 -8.00
CA ALA A 14 26.95 -19.80 -7.71
C ALA A 14 27.73 -18.93 -6.70
N ILE A 15 27.49 -17.63 -6.70
CA ILE A 15 28.05 -16.69 -5.70
C ILE A 15 27.48 -17.00 -4.32
N ASN A 16 26.18 -17.29 -4.21
CA ASN A 16 25.55 -17.66 -2.94
C ASN A 16 26.10 -18.98 -2.36
N SER A 17 26.37 -19.99 -3.21
CA SER A 17 26.92 -21.27 -2.73
C SER A 17 28.37 -21.16 -2.24
N ALA A 18 29.12 -20.18 -2.72
CA ALA A 18 30.48 -19.92 -2.26
C ALA A 18 30.54 -19.12 -0.94
N MET A 19 29.54 -18.28 -0.65
CA MET A 19 29.46 -17.47 0.58
C MET A 19 28.81 -18.24 1.75
N ALA A 20 27.89 -19.16 1.50
CA ALA A 20 27.24 -20.00 2.51
C ALA A 20 28.20 -21.00 3.21
N ALA A 21 29.44 -21.13 2.75
CA ALA A 21 30.45 -22.00 3.36
C ALA A 21 31.15 -21.41 4.60
N ALA A 22 30.84 -20.19 5.01
CA ALA A 22 31.42 -19.52 6.17
C ALA A 22 30.38 -19.36 7.30
N GLY A 23 30.17 -20.46 8.03
CA GLY A 23 29.76 -20.53 9.45
C GLY A 23 28.57 -19.70 9.92
N THR A 24 27.34 -20.25 9.82
CA THR A 24 26.18 -19.82 10.61
C THR A 24 25.69 -20.92 11.55
N PRO A 25 25.11 -20.58 12.74
CA PRO A 25 24.62 -21.59 13.69
C PRO A 25 23.41 -22.33 13.14
N ALA A 26 23.34 -23.63 13.44
CA ALA A 26 22.37 -24.59 12.90
C ALA A 26 20.91 -24.21 13.23
N ALA A 27 20.15 -23.89 12.20
CA ALA A 27 18.69 -23.84 12.20
C ALA A 27 18.08 -25.23 11.98
N PRO A 28 16.80 -25.50 12.35
CA PRO A 28 16.12 -26.77 12.03
C PRO A 28 16.09 -26.91 10.50
N ALA A 29 16.64 -28.02 10.03
CA ALA A 29 16.88 -28.27 8.61
C ALA A 29 15.58 -28.28 7.81
N THR A 30 15.35 -27.24 7.02
CA THR A 30 14.51 -27.36 5.83
C THR A 30 15.23 -28.30 4.88
N THR A 31 14.79 -29.56 4.81
CA THR A 31 15.35 -30.55 3.91
C THR A 31 14.88 -30.24 2.49
N GLY A 32 15.80 -30.03 1.54
CA GLY A 32 15.47 -29.89 0.14
C GLY A 32 16.06 -28.65 -0.54
N PHE A 33 15.54 -28.32 -1.72
CA PHE A 33 16.00 -27.21 -2.58
C PHE A 33 16.13 -25.87 -1.85
N TRP A 34 15.22 -25.57 -0.91
CA TRP A 34 15.15 -24.28 -0.20
C TRP A 34 16.23 -24.11 0.88
N SER A 35 16.82 -25.18 1.39
CA SER A 35 17.91 -25.07 2.36
C SER A 35 19.15 -24.35 1.81
N HIS A 36 19.32 -24.31 0.48
CA HIS A 36 20.40 -23.58 -0.17
C HIS A 36 20.24 -22.06 -0.14
N PHE A 37 19.07 -21.58 0.26
CA PHE A 37 18.76 -20.15 0.34
C PHE A 37 18.73 -19.62 1.78
N GLU A 38 18.84 -20.49 2.80
CA GLU A 38 18.96 -20.06 4.20
C GLU A 38 20.22 -19.19 4.36
N GLY A 39 20.11 -18.05 5.06
CA GLY A 39 21.20 -17.09 5.21
C GLY A 39 21.58 -16.35 3.92
N MET A 40 20.66 -16.28 2.94
CA MET A 40 20.91 -15.57 1.68
C MET A 40 21.18 -14.09 1.92
N ASN A 41 22.20 -13.56 1.24
CA ASN A 41 22.53 -12.14 1.33
C ASN A 41 21.44 -11.25 0.70
N ALA A 42 21.03 -10.20 1.41
CA ALA A 42 19.97 -9.28 0.97
C ALA A 42 20.28 -8.59 -0.35
N LEU A 43 21.57 -8.31 -0.65
CA LEU A 43 21.98 -7.72 -1.93
C LEU A 43 21.57 -8.58 -3.12
N THR A 44 21.65 -9.91 -2.98
CA THR A 44 21.21 -10.86 -4.01
C THR A 44 19.72 -10.70 -4.31
N VAL A 45 18.90 -10.55 -3.27
CA VAL A 45 17.45 -10.33 -3.40
C VAL A 45 17.14 -9.02 -4.10
N VAL A 46 17.79 -7.93 -3.68
CA VAL A 46 17.64 -6.59 -4.28
C VAL A 46 17.96 -6.65 -5.77
N PHE A 47 19.11 -7.22 -6.13
CA PHE A 47 19.54 -7.30 -7.52
C PHE A 47 18.62 -8.18 -8.37
N ALA A 48 18.24 -9.36 -7.86
CA ALA A 48 17.31 -10.26 -8.55
C ALA A 48 15.94 -9.60 -8.79
N SER A 49 15.41 -8.89 -7.78
CA SER A 49 14.13 -8.18 -7.88
C SER A 49 14.18 -7.06 -8.94
N LEU A 50 15.23 -6.26 -8.94
CA LEU A 50 15.45 -5.20 -9.94
C LEU A 50 15.52 -5.79 -11.36
N CYS A 51 16.25 -6.90 -11.55
CA CYS A 51 16.34 -7.59 -12.84
C CYS A 51 14.97 -8.11 -13.29
N ILE A 52 14.20 -8.75 -12.40
CA ILE A 52 12.85 -9.26 -12.69
C ILE A 52 11.93 -8.11 -13.10
N PHE A 53 11.91 -7.01 -12.34
CA PHE A 53 11.06 -5.86 -12.62
C PHE A 53 11.46 -5.13 -13.92
N ALA A 54 12.75 -4.99 -14.19
CA ALA A 54 13.24 -4.41 -15.45
C ALA A 54 12.83 -5.25 -16.67
N ILE A 55 12.96 -6.58 -16.57
CA ILE A 55 12.55 -7.52 -17.62
C ILE A 55 11.02 -7.47 -17.79
N ALA A 56 10.27 -7.47 -16.68
CA ALA A 56 8.81 -7.38 -16.70
C ALA A 56 8.35 -6.08 -17.37
N TYR A 57 8.92 -4.94 -17.01
CA TYR A 57 8.61 -3.65 -17.64
C TYR A 57 8.88 -3.68 -19.14
N ARG A 58 10.06 -4.15 -19.53
CA ARG A 58 10.53 -4.13 -20.92
C ARG A 58 9.76 -5.08 -21.84
N PHE A 59 9.33 -6.21 -21.36
CA PHE A 59 8.68 -7.25 -22.18
C PHE A 59 7.19 -7.35 -21.89
N TYR A 60 6.80 -7.60 -20.65
CA TYR A 60 5.40 -7.84 -20.30
C TYR A 60 4.59 -6.54 -20.26
N GLY A 61 5.12 -5.47 -19.65
CA GLY A 61 4.47 -4.16 -19.66
C GLY A 61 4.26 -3.61 -21.07
N VAL A 62 5.30 -3.71 -21.93
CA VAL A 62 5.20 -3.32 -23.35
C VAL A 62 4.21 -4.21 -24.13
N PHE A 63 4.11 -5.50 -23.81
CA PHE A 63 3.09 -6.39 -24.38
C PHE A 63 1.68 -5.93 -23.97
N ILE A 64 1.44 -5.64 -22.69
CA ILE A 64 0.15 -5.11 -22.21
C ILE A 64 -0.18 -3.80 -22.94
N ALA A 65 0.77 -2.85 -23.01
CA ALA A 65 0.58 -1.56 -23.67
C ALA A 65 0.16 -1.70 -25.14
N ASN A 66 0.89 -2.52 -25.89
CA ASN A 66 0.76 -2.53 -27.37
C ASN A 66 -0.26 -3.57 -27.88
N LYS A 67 -0.45 -4.70 -27.17
CA LYS A 67 -1.31 -5.80 -27.64
C LYS A 67 -2.63 -5.87 -26.91
N VAL A 68 -2.64 -5.66 -25.60
CA VAL A 68 -3.84 -5.73 -24.76
C VAL A 68 -4.61 -4.41 -24.84
N LEU A 69 -3.98 -3.30 -24.44
CA LEU A 69 -4.62 -1.99 -24.37
C LEU A 69 -4.62 -1.26 -25.70
N ARG A 70 -3.59 -1.47 -26.53
CA ARG A 70 -3.35 -0.76 -27.80
C ARG A 70 -3.32 0.75 -27.59
N LEU A 71 -2.40 1.21 -26.70
CA LEU A 71 -2.25 2.62 -26.40
C LEU A 71 -1.91 3.44 -27.65
N ASP A 72 -2.68 4.50 -27.89
CA ASP A 72 -2.54 5.35 -29.07
C ASP A 72 -2.10 6.77 -28.68
N ALA A 73 -0.94 7.20 -29.22
CA ALA A 73 -0.42 8.55 -28.99
C ALA A 73 -1.28 9.67 -29.62
N ASN A 74 -2.07 9.33 -30.64
CA ASN A 74 -2.89 10.31 -31.36
C ASN A 74 -4.25 10.56 -30.68
N ARG A 75 -4.62 9.71 -29.73
CA ARG A 75 -5.88 9.87 -29.00
C ARG A 75 -5.75 10.98 -27.96
N THR A 76 -6.62 11.97 -28.07
CA THR A 76 -6.68 13.09 -27.11
C THR A 76 -7.12 12.60 -25.75
N THR A 77 -6.29 12.85 -24.73
CA THR A 77 -6.58 12.47 -23.35
C THR A 77 -7.53 13.47 -22.66
N PRO A 78 -8.20 13.06 -21.56
CA PRO A 78 -9.05 13.96 -20.77
C PRO A 78 -8.32 15.21 -20.30
N ALA A 79 -7.07 15.08 -19.87
CA ALA A 79 -6.22 16.19 -19.43
C ALA A 79 -6.03 17.29 -20.48
N VAL A 80 -6.11 16.92 -21.77
CA VAL A 80 -5.99 17.87 -22.87
C VAL A 80 -7.37 18.35 -23.34
N LYS A 81 -8.36 17.42 -23.41
CA LYS A 81 -9.69 17.73 -23.96
C LYS A 81 -10.55 18.59 -23.03
N TYR A 82 -10.43 18.37 -21.71
CA TYR A 82 -11.24 19.02 -20.69
C TYR A 82 -10.40 19.93 -19.78
N ALA A 83 -9.23 20.40 -20.28
CA ALA A 83 -8.33 21.25 -19.49
C ALA A 83 -9.07 22.46 -18.89
N ASP A 84 -9.14 22.49 -17.56
CA ASP A 84 -9.82 23.54 -16.77
C ASP A 84 -8.85 24.29 -15.84
N GLY A 85 -7.60 23.79 -15.74
CA GLY A 85 -6.58 24.36 -14.85
C GLY A 85 -6.75 24.02 -13.37
N HIS A 86 -7.76 23.22 -13.00
CA HIS A 86 -8.04 22.75 -11.64
C HIS A 86 -7.94 21.23 -11.50
N ASP A 87 -8.87 20.50 -12.13
CA ASP A 87 -8.94 19.05 -12.07
C ASP A 87 -8.23 18.41 -13.26
N TYR A 88 -8.36 19.01 -14.45
CA TYR A 88 -7.79 18.50 -15.70
C TYR A 88 -6.58 19.35 -16.11
N VAL A 89 -5.38 18.88 -15.73
CA VAL A 89 -4.13 19.62 -15.95
C VAL A 89 -3.09 18.69 -16.58
N LYS A 90 -2.78 18.94 -17.88
CA LYS A 90 -1.70 18.20 -18.54
C LYS A 90 -0.38 18.38 -17.80
N THR A 91 0.16 17.27 -17.28
CA THR A 91 1.36 17.26 -16.44
C THR A 91 2.51 16.53 -17.13
N ASN A 92 3.75 16.94 -16.87
CA ASN A 92 4.94 16.24 -17.34
C ASN A 92 4.95 14.79 -16.79
N LYS A 93 5.25 13.81 -17.65
CA LYS A 93 5.20 12.39 -17.29
C LYS A 93 6.04 12.00 -16.05
N ASN A 94 7.19 12.64 -15.84
CA ASN A 94 8.07 12.33 -14.70
C ASN A 94 7.49 12.90 -13.40
N VAL A 95 6.90 14.09 -13.44
CA VAL A 95 6.19 14.69 -12.31
C VAL A 95 4.96 13.88 -12.00
N LEU A 96 4.22 13.47 -13.02
CA LEU A 96 3.02 12.63 -12.88
C LEU A 96 3.36 11.24 -12.33
N PHE A 97 4.46 10.64 -12.75
CA PHE A 97 4.96 9.39 -12.16
C PHE A 97 5.22 9.55 -10.67
N GLY A 98 5.94 10.61 -10.28
CA GLY A 98 6.22 10.89 -8.86
C GLY A 98 4.94 11.11 -8.05
N HIS A 99 3.98 11.89 -8.57
CA HIS A 99 2.69 12.11 -7.94
C HIS A 99 1.89 10.81 -7.79
N HIS A 100 1.78 10.03 -8.86
CA HIS A 100 1.05 8.75 -8.85
C HIS A 100 1.71 7.74 -7.89
N PHE A 101 3.03 7.57 -7.98
CA PHE A 101 3.80 6.72 -7.06
C PHE A 101 3.63 7.13 -5.60
N ALA A 102 3.73 8.43 -5.30
CA ALA A 102 3.55 8.92 -3.93
C ALA A 102 2.13 8.67 -3.39
N ALA A 103 1.12 8.69 -4.26
CA ALA A 103 -0.28 8.47 -3.90
C ALA A 103 -0.61 6.98 -3.69
N ILE A 104 -0.06 6.08 -4.53
CA ILE A 104 -0.28 4.62 -4.41
C ILE A 104 0.57 4.01 -3.30
N ALA A 105 1.86 4.38 -3.21
CA ALA A 105 2.77 3.91 -2.18
C ALA A 105 2.42 4.53 -0.81
N ALA A 106 1.31 4.09 -0.23
CA ALA A 106 0.95 4.33 1.17
C ALA A 106 1.70 3.34 2.09
N ALA A 107 1.33 3.20 3.35
CA ALA A 107 2.00 2.27 4.25
C ALA A 107 1.80 0.77 3.92
N GLY A 108 0.86 0.45 3.05
CA GLY A 108 0.57 -0.94 2.67
C GLY A 108 1.77 -1.76 2.18
N PRO A 109 2.61 -1.23 1.26
CA PRO A 109 3.82 -1.92 0.81
C PRO A 109 4.93 -2.03 1.88
N LEU A 110 4.81 -1.31 2.99
CA LEU A 110 5.74 -1.40 4.12
C LEU A 110 5.24 -2.42 5.14
N VAL A 111 4.07 -2.21 5.70
CA VAL A 111 3.48 -3.00 6.79
C VAL A 111 3.15 -4.44 6.34
N GLY A 112 2.53 -4.60 5.16
CA GLY A 112 2.10 -5.93 4.68
C GLY A 112 3.22 -6.95 4.59
N PRO A 113 4.33 -6.66 3.90
CA PRO A 113 5.49 -7.53 3.83
C PRO A 113 6.11 -7.83 5.19
N VAL A 114 6.18 -6.84 6.09
CA VAL A 114 6.70 -7.02 7.44
C VAL A 114 5.85 -8.02 8.22
N LEU A 115 4.52 -7.89 8.21
CA LEU A 115 3.63 -8.83 8.89
C LEU A 115 3.68 -10.22 8.26
N ALA A 116 3.84 -10.30 6.94
CA ALA A 116 3.95 -11.55 6.21
C ALA A 116 5.26 -12.32 6.46
N ALA A 117 6.29 -11.66 6.98
CA ALA A 117 7.54 -12.31 7.39
C ALA A 117 7.31 -13.41 8.43
N GLN A 118 6.17 -13.42 9.15
CA GLN A 118 5.75 -14.54 9.97
C GLN A 118 5.76 -15.88 9.23
N PHE A 119 5.40 -15.90 7.95
CA PHE A 119 5.38 -17.13 7.13
C PHE A 119 6.76 -17.53 6.60
N GLY A 120 7.77 -16.75 6.90
CA GLY A 120 9.11 -16.84 6.33
C GLY A 120 9.36 -15.84 5.22
N PHE A 121 10.62 -15.77 4.77
CA PHE A 121 11.03 -14.83 3.73
C PHE A 121 10.43 -15.17 2.36
N MET A 122 10.46 -16.46 1.98
CA MET A 122 10.16 -16.89 0.61
C MET A 122 8.70 -16.70 0.18
N PRO A 123 7.67 -17.02 0.99
CA PRO A 123 6.28 -16.80 0.60
C PRO A 123 5.99 -15.33 0.28
N GLY A 124 6.49 -14.41 1.12
CA GLY A 124 6.35 -12.97 0.89
C GLY A 124 7.05 -12.50 -0.37
N ALA A 125 8.32 -12.87 -0.54
CA ALA A 125 9.12 -12.48 -1.70
C ALA A 125 8.51 -12.98 -3.02
N LEU A 126 8.08 -14.24 -3.08
CA LEU A 126 7.44 -14.80 -4.28
C LEU A 126 6.13 -14.10 -4.61
N TRP A 127 5.27 -13.85 -3.60
CA TRP A 127 4.01 -13.17 -3.85
C TRP A 127 4.22 -11.72 -4.31
N ILE A 128 5.15 -10.97 -3.71
CA ILE A 128 5.47 -9.62 -4.17
C ILE A 128 5.94 -9.66 -5.64
N LEU A 129 6.90 -10.50 -5.98
CA LEU A 129 7.46 -10.54 -7.34
C LEU A 129 6.42 -10.96 -8.38
N ILE A 130 5.70 -12.05 -8.15
CA ILE A 130 4.71 -12.58 -9.09
C ILE A 130 3.45 -11.71 -9.13
N GLY A 131 2.93 -11.37 -7.95
CA GLY A 131 1.70 -10.59 -7.81
C GLY A 131 1.85 -9.18 -8.38
N CYS A 132 2.99 -8.51 -8.10
CA CYS A 132 3.26 -7.18 -8.64
C CYS A 132 3.35 -7.20 -10.18
N VAL A 133 4.12 -8.12 -10.76
CA VAL A 133 4.33 -8.18 -12.22
C VAL A 133 3.07 -8.57 -12.99
N LEU A 134 2.41 -9.66 -12.56
CA LEU A 134 1.29 -10.26 -13.32
C LEU A 134 -0.08 -9.69 -12.91
N GLY A 135 -0.18 -9.20 -11.68
CA GLY A 135 -1.41 -8.66 -11.10
C GLY A 135 -1.40 -7.15 -10.97
N GLY A 136 -0.62 -6.61 -10.01
CA GLY A 136 -0.67 -5.20 -9.63
C GLY A 136 -0.33 -4.23 -10.74
N ALA A 137 0.79 -4.44 -11.43
CA ALA A 137 1.20 -3.55 -12.51
C ALA A 137 0.24 -3.60 -13.73
N VAL A 138 -0.38 -4.76 -13.98
CA VAL A 138 -1.45 -4.89 -14.98
C VAL A 138 -2.71 -4.16 -14.51
N HIS A 139 -3.08 -4.36 -13.23
CA HIS A 139 -4.23 -3.70 -12.60
C HIS A 139 -4.12 -2.18 -12.71
N ASP A 140 -3.03 -1.58 -12.24
CA ASP A 140 -2.85 -0.12 -12.24
C ASP A 140 -2.88 0.45 -13.65
N MET A 141 -2.18 -0.21 -14.55
CA MET A 141 -2.14 0.21 -15.95
C MET A 141 -3.51 0.16 -16.62
N VAL A 142 -4.29 -0.92 -16.42
CA VAL A 142 -5.59 -1.09 -17.06
C VAL A 142 -6.66 -0.20 -16.44
N VAL A 143 -6.57 0.07 -15.13
CA VAL A 143 -7.49 0.96 -14.42
C VAL A 143 -7.31 2.41 -14.88
N ILE A 144 -6.06 2.90 -14.96
CA ILE A 144 -5.78 4.23 -15.52
C ILE A 144 -6.26 4.32 -16.96
N PHE A 145 -5.99 3.30 -17.78
CA PHE A 145 -6.47 3.23 -19.16
C PHE A 145 -8.00 3.32 -19.24
N ALA A 146 -8.70 2.54 -18.40
CA ALA A 146 -10.17 2.56 -18.37
C ALA A 146 -10.71 3.95 -18.02
N SER A 147 -10.12 4.62 -17.05
CA SER A 147 -10.55 5.97 -16.66
C SER A 147 -10.20 7.01 -17.72
N VAL A 148 -9.02 6.96 -18.35
CA VAL A 148 -8.67 7.83 -19.48
C VAL A 148 -9.67 7.69 -20.62
N ARG A 149 -10.13 6.45 -20.93
CA ARG A 149 -11.13 6.18 -21.97
C ARG A 149 -12.56 6.60 -21.56
N HIS A 150 -12.81 6.76 -20.24
CA HIS A 150 -14.08 7.24 -19.66
C HIS A 150 -13.94 8.68 -19.10
N LYS A 151 -13.24 9.55 -19.77
CA LYS A 151 -13.14 11.00 -19.45
C LYS A 151 -12.56 11.32 -18.07
N GLY A 152 -11.78 10.42 -17.47
CA GLY A 152 -11.25 10.57 -16.11
C GLY A 152 -12.27 10.26 -15.00
N GLU A 153 -13.30 9.46 -15.30
CA GLU A 153 -14.36 9.08 -14.36
C GLU A 153 -13.90 8.02 -13.37
N SER A 154 -14.62 7.94 -12.22
CA SER A 154 -14.35 6.99 -11.14
C SER A 154 -14.65 5.54 -11.52
N LEU A 155 -14.08 4.58 -10.78
CA LEU A 155 -14.33 3.15 -10.97
C LEU A 155 -15.83 2.80 -10.90
N ALA A 156 -16.58 3.43 -10.00
CA ALA A 156 -18.02 3.22 -9.85
C ALA A 156 -18.78 3.66 -11.11
N THR A 157 -18.44 4.84 -11.65
CA THR A 157 -19.05 5.35 -12.88
C THR A 157 -18.66 4.50 -14.11
N ILE A 158 -17.41 4.00 -14.14
CA ILE A 158 -16.98 3.06 -15.19
C ILE A 158 -17.78 1.75 -15.09
N ALA A 159 -17.99 1.21 -13.89
CA ALA A 159 -18.81 0.02 -13.68
C ALA A 159 -20.27 0.25 -14.10
N GLU A 160 -20.83 1.43 -13.81
CA GLU A 160 -22.16 1.82 -14.26
C GLU A 160 -22.30 1.77 -15.79
N ARG A 161 -21.29 2.31 -16.51
CA ARG A 161 -21.31 2.37 -17.98
C ARG A 161 -20.98 1.05 -18.67
N GLU A 162 -20.07 0.29 -18.10
CA GLU A 162 -19.58 -0.95 -18.72
C GLU A 162 -20.43 -2.17 -18.35
N ILE A 163 -21.11 -2.16 -17.21
CA ILE A 163 -21.94 -3.27 -16.74
C ILE A 163 -23.41 -2.83 -16.75
N ASP A 164 -23.87 -2.14 -15.71
CA ASP A 164 -25.20 -1.55 -15.60
C ASP A 164 -25.28 -0.55 -14.40
N PRO A 165 -26.32 0.33 -14.34
CA PRO A 165 -26.46 1.35 -13.31
C PRO A 165 -26.55 0.80 -11.88
N PHE A 166 -27.21 -0.35 -11.69
CA PHE A 166 -27.33 -0.98 -10.38
C PHE A 166 -25.96 -1.46 -9.88
N THR A 167 -25.22 -2.17 -10.73
CA THR A 167 -23.85 -2.64 -10.40
C THR A 167 -22.91 -1.47 -10.11
N GLY A 168 -23.01 -0.36 -10.85
CA GLY A 168 -22.22 0.85 -10.58
C GLY A 168 -22.51 1.47 -9.22
N THR A 169 -23.79 1.53 -8.83
CA THR A 169 -24.19 2.02 -7.50
C THR A 169 -23.63 1.12 -6.38
N ILE A 170 -23.74 -0.20 -6.52
CA ILE A 170 -23.19 -1.16 -5.56
C ILE A 170 -21.65 -1.06 -5.49
N ALA A 171 -20.97 -0.89 -6.62
CA ALA A 171 -19.53 -0.66 -6.65
C ALA A 171 -19.14 0.64 -5.90
N GLY A 172 -19.94 1.70 -6.01
CA GLY A 172 -19.74 2.94 -5.25
C GLY A 172 -19.85 2.73 -3.73
N PHE A 173 -20.86 1.97 -3.26
CA PHE A 173 -20.96 1.58 -1.85
C PHE A 173 -19.76 0.74 -1.40
N ALA A 174 -19.32 -0.21 -2.23
CA ALA A 174 -18.16 -1.04 -1.93
C ALA A 174 -16.90 -0.18 -1.79
N VAL A 175 -16.64 0.76 -2.70
CA VAL A 175 -15.50 1.69 -2.63
C VAL A 175 -15.53 2.49 -1.33
N LEU A 176 -16.67 3.08 -0.95
CA LEU A 176 -16.81 3.87 0.28
C LEU A 176 -16.51 3.01 1.52
N PHE A 177 -17.08 1.82 1.57
CA PHE A 177 -16.91 0.90 2.69
C PHE A 177 -15.45 0.42 2.83
N ILE A 178 -14.82 0.10 1.71
CA ILE A 178 -13.42 -0.32 1.67
C ILE A 178 -12.49 0.81 2.10
N LEU A 179 -12.78 2.06 1.72
CA LEU A 179 -12.02 3.22 2.20
C LEU A 179 -12.05 3.34 3.73
N ILE A 180 -13.21 3.11 4.36
CA ILE A 180 -13.36 3.13 5.82
C ILE A 180 -12.40 2.10 6.46
N LEU A 181 -12.42 0.86 5.95
CA LEU A 181 -11.58 -0.22 6.47
C LEU A 181 -10.08 0.03 6.20
N THR A 182 -9.77 0.58 5.03
CA THR A 182 -8.39 0.94 4.66
C THR A 182 -7.81 1.97 5.61
N LEU A 183 -8.54 3.06 5.85
CA LEU A 183 -8.08 4.13 6.76
C LEU A 183 -7.96 3.64 8.20
N ALA A 184 -8.88 2.79 8.65
CA ALA A 184 -8.80 2.21 9.97
C ALA A 184 -7.56 1.30 10.12
N GLY A 185 -7.31 0.41 9.18
CA GLY A 185 -6.16 -0.50 9.21
C GLY A 185 -4.81 0.25 9.18
N LEU A 186 -4.67 1.22 8.28
CA LEU A 186 -3.46 2.03 8.18
C LEU A 186 -3.23 2.87 9.45
N SER A 187 -4.30 3.50 9.98
CA SER A 187 -4.19 4.34 11.18
C SER A 187 -3.78 3.55 12.42
N LEU A 188 -4.23 2.29 12.56
CA LEU A 188 -3.81 1.42 13.67
C LEU A 188 -2.32 1.11 13.67
N ALA A 189 -1.70 0.95 12.49
CA ALA A 189 -0.24 0.79 12.40
C ALA A 189 0.47 2.04 12.93
N CYS A 190 -0.04 3.24 12.61
CA CYS A 190 0.47 4.51 13.11
C CYS A 190 0.29 4.64 14.64
N VAL A 191 -0.85 4.23 15.19
CA VAL A 191 -1.10 4.19 16.64
C VAL A 191 -0.08 3.31 17.34
N SER A 192 0.17 2.10 16.82
CA SER A 192 1.16 1.16 17.38
C SER A 192 2.57 1.74 17.44
N ALA A 193 2.96 2.55 16.45
CA ALA A 193 4.28 3.15 16.39
C ALA A 193 4.46 4.36 17.33
N MET A 194 3.36 5.09 17.64
CA MET A 194 3.45 6.40 18.30
C MET A 194 3.01 6.39 19.78
N HIS A 195 2.19 5.42 20.23
CA HIS A 195 1.74 5.42 21.63
C HIS A 195 2.91 5.17 22.58
N ASN A 196 2.93 5.87 23.73
CA ASN A 196 4.01 5.81 24.70
C ASN A 196 5.42 5.97 24.07
N ALA A 197 5.52 6.79 23.01
CA ALA A 197 6.75 7.08 22.29
C ALA A 197 6.87 8.59 22.04
N PRO A 198 7.24 9.39 23.07
CA PRO A 198 7.22 10.85 23.01
C PRO A 198 8.02 11.43 21.84
N TRP A 199 9.21 10.91 21.59
CA TRP A 199 10.05 11.38 20.50
C TRP A 199 9.44 11.09 19.12
N SER A 200 8.93 9.87 18.89
CA SER A 200 8.26 9.50 17.65
C SER A 200 7.01 10.37 17.41
N LEU A 201 6.19 10.57 18.44
CA LEU A 201 4.99 11.42 18.35
C LEU A 201 5.35 12.89 18.05
N PHE A 202 6.37 13.43 18.71
CA PHE A 202 6.85 14.80 18.47
C PHE A 202 7.29 15.00 17.03
N ILE A 203 8.10 14.10 16.48
CA ILE A 203 8.61 14.25 15.11
C ILE A 203 7.48 14.19 14.09
N VAL A 204 6.48 13.35 14.30
CA VAL A 204 5.29 13.30 13.42
C VAL A 204 4.47 14.57 13.56
N ALA A 205 4.24 15.04 14.79
CA ALA A 205 3.46 16.25 15.04
C ALA A 205 4.09 17.51 14.43
N ILE A 206 5.42 17.65 14.49
CA ILE A 206 6.11 18.83 13.94
C ILE A 206 6.03 18.91 12.40
N THR A 207 5.76 17.80 11.70
CA THR A 207 5.56 17.82 10.25
C THR A 207 4.36 18.68 9.84
N MET A 208 3.35 18.86 10.71
CA MET A 208 2.15 19.63 10.42
C MET A 208 2.44 21.14 10.35
N PRO A 209 3.03 21.80 11.38
CA PRO A 209 3.39 23.21 11.28
C PRO A 209 4.43 23.45 10.19
N ILE A 210 5.36 22.52 9.94
CA ILE A 210 6.31 22.63 8.83
C ILE A 210 5.56 22.65 7.49
N ALA A 211 4.59 21.75 7.28
CA ALA A 211 3.79 21.72 6.06
C ALA A 211 2.97 23.02 5.86
N ILE A 212 2.36 23.54 6.92
CA ILE A 212 1.62 24.83 6.85
C ILE A 212 2.57 25.96 6.46
N LEU A 213 3.76 26.05 7.07
CA LEU A 213 4.78 27.04 6.73
C LEU A 213 5.19 26.92 5.26
N MET A 214 5.45 25.68 4.78
CA MET A 214 5.76 25.43 3.38
C MET A 214 4.63 25.87 2.46
N GLY A 215 3.36 25.58 2.80
CA GLY A 215 2.18 25.99 2.06
C GLY A 215 2.05 27.52 1.92
N LEU A 216 2.31 28.24 3.00
CA LEU A 216 2.33 29.70 2.99
C LEU A 216 3.45 30.25 2.08
N ILE A 217 4.67 29.69 2.18
CA ILE A 217 5.79 30.10 1.32
C ILE A 217 5.48 29.81 -0.16
N MET A 218 4.97 28.63 -0.46
CA MET A 218 4.61 28.23 -1.84
C MET A 218 3.50 29.10 -2.44
N ARG A 219 2.58 29.60 -1.60
CA ARG A 219 1.45 30.43 -2.05
C ARG A 219 1.83 31.90 -2.25
N TYR A 220 2.63 32.48 -1.36
CA TYR A 220 2.87 33.92 -1.35
C TYR A 220 4.20 34.33 -2.00
N LYS A 221 5.11 33.39 -2.31
CA LYS A 221 6.38 33.68 -2.94
C LYS A 221 6.46 33.10 -4.34
N GLU A 222 6.70 33.95 -5.34
CA GLU A 222 7.00 33.48 -6.71
C GLU A 222 8.19 32.53 -6.71
N ASN A 223 8.06 31.36 -7.35
CA ASN A 223 9.05 30.29 -7.33
C ASN A 223 9.42 29.79 -5.92
N GLY A 224 8.49 29.92 -4.96
CA GLY A 224 8.69 29.57 -3.55
C GLY A 224 8.90 28.05 -3.27
N VAL A 225 8.65 27.18 -4.25
CA VAL A 225 8.71 25.72 -4.07
C VAL A 225 10.10 25.25 -3.60
N MET A 226 11.16 25.70 -4.23
CA MET A 226 12.54 25.31 -3.85
C MET A 226 12.90 25.82 -2.44
N LEU A 227 12.54 27.05 -2.11
CA LEU A 227 12.77 27.62 -0.78
C LEU A 227 11.96 26.87 0.28
N ALA A 228 10.68 26.59 0.01
CA ALA A 228 9.83 25.82 0.90
C ALA A 228 10.42 24.42 1.16
N SER A 229 10.95 23.76 0.14
CA SER A 229 11.59 22.45 0.24
C SER A 229 12.85 22.49 1.14
N ILE A 230 13.74 23.46 0.91
CA ILE A 230 14.96 23.59 1.72
C ILE A 230 14.60 23.86 3.18
N ILE A 231 13.70 24.80 3.44
CA ILE A 231 13.24 25.13 4.80
C ILE A 231 12.57 23.92 5.44
N GLY A 232 11.64 23.26 4.74
CA GLY A 232 10.90 22.10 5.26
C GLY A 232 11.81 20.95 5.65
N ILE A 233 12.74 20.56 4.76
CA ILE A 233 13.71 19.48 5.02
C ILE A 233 14.65 19.87 6.17
N THR A 234 15.15 21.12 6.19
CA THR A 234 16.04 21.58 7.24
C THR A 234 15.36 21.57 8.62
N LEU A 235 14.13 22.09 8.72
CA LEU A 235 13.36 22.07 9.96
C LEU A 235 13.03 20.65 10.42
N LEU A 236 12.75 19.75 9.49
CA LEU A 236 12.52 18.34 9.80
C LEU A 236 13.77 17.68 10.40
N VAL A 237 14.93 17.87 9.77
CA VAL A 237 16.21 17.33 10.28
C VAL A 237 16.54 17.93 11.65
N ILE A 238 16.34 19.23 11.85
CA ILE A 238 16.49 19.88 13.17
C ILE A 238 15.54 19.25 14.18
N GLY A 239 14.28 19.01 13.83
CA GLY A 239 13.28 18.36 14.68
C GLY A 239 13.70 16.95 15.11
N ILE A 240 14.25 16.15 14.18
CA ILE A 240 14.74 14.80 14.49
C ILE A 240 15.92 14.88 15.47
N ILE A 241 16.90 15.73 15.20
CA ILE A 241 18.11 15.84 16.02
C ILE A 241 17.80 16.41 17.42
N SER A 242 16.99 17.48 17.47
CA SER A 242 16.62 18.12 18.75
C SER A 242 15.64 17.29 19.59
N GLY A 243 14.85 16.43 18.94
CA GLY A 243 13.83 15.62 19.58
C GLY A 243 14.38 14.74 20.71
N HIS A 244 15.59 14.21 20.55
CA HIS A 244 16.21 13.40 21.61
C HIS A 244 16.34 14.16 22.94
N GLY A 245 16.84 15.36 22.91
CA GLY A 245 17.00 16.17 24.13
C GLY A 245 15.70 16.82 24.61
N LEU A 246 14.80 17.21 23.68
CA LEU A 246 13.56 17.87 24.01
C LEU A 246 12.51 16.92 24.60
N MET A 247 12.52 15.65 24.20
CA MET A 247 11.52 14.66 24.58
C MET A 247 11.91 13.86 25.82
N GLN A 248 12.89 14.32 26.59
CA GLN A 248 13.12 13.79 27.94
C GLN A 248 11.94 14.18 28.85
N GLU A 249 11.64 13.31 29.82
CA GLU A 249 10.42 13.41 30.63
C GLU A 249 10.34 14.74 31.42
N ASP A 250 11.48 15.23 31.88
CA ASP A 250 11.63 16.47 32.64
C ASP A 250 11.61 17.77 31.79
N VAL A 251 11.71 17.66 30.45
CA VAL A 251 11.67 18.80 29.54
C VAL A 251 10.28 18.95 28.90
N LEU A 252 9.99 18.20 27.84
CA LEU A 252 8.71 18.24 27.10
C LEU A 252 8.10 16.85 26.88
N GLY A 253 8.80 15.79 27.29
CA GLY A 253 8.37 14.41 27.05
C GLY A 253 6.98 14.12 27.59
N TRP A 254 6.64 14.69 28.74
CA TRP A 254 5.31 14.55 29.38
C TRP A 254 4.16 15.04 28.48
N MET A 255 4.38 16.03 27.61
CA MET A 255 3.35 16.53 26.68
C MET A 255 3.09 15.58 25.52
N PHE A 256 4.05 14.76 25.14
CA PHE A 256 4.00 13.85 24.01
C PHE A 256 3.94 12.38 24.42
N ASN A 257 3.87 12.08 25.70
CA ASN A 257 3.70 10.71 26.20
C ASN A 257 2.21 10.35 26.22
N TRP A 258 1.65 10.10 25.03
CA TRP A 258 0.25 9.77 24.87
C TRP A 258 0.04 8.26 24.88
N ASP A 259 -0.97 7.82 25.60
CA ASP A 259 -1.42 6.44 25.60
C ASP A 259 -2.11 6.06 24.29
N LYS A 260 -2.38 4.77 24.14
CA LYS A 260 -3.00 4.22 22.92
C LYS A 260 -4.35 4.87 22.60
N ASP A 261 -5.18 5.11 23.62
CA ASP A 261 -6.52 5.65 23.45
C ASP A 261 -6.47 7.10 22.96
N THR A 262 -5.58 7.90 23.54
CA THR A 262 -5.36 9.29 23.13
C THR A 262 -4.88 9.38 21.67
N VAL A 263 -3.90 8.56 21.28
CA VAL A 263 -3.42 8.54 19.89
C VAL A 263 -4.51 8.04 18.93
N SER A 264 -5.32 7.06 19.34
CA SER A 264 -6.44 6.52 18.55
C SER A 264 -7.55 7.53 18.30
N ILE A 265 -7.68 8.56 19.15
CA ILE A 265 -8.62 9.69 18.96
C ILE A 265 -7.94 10.80 18.13
N ALA A 266 -6.67 11.08 18.41
CA ALA A 266 -5.95 12.20 17.77
C ALA A 266 -5.79 12.03 16.25
N ILE A 267 -5.52 10.81 15.77
CA ILE A 267 -5.37 10.54 14.34
C ILE A 267 -6.67 10.79 13.55
N PRO A 268 -7.86 10.27 13.97
CA PRO A 268 -9.11 10.63 13.34
C PRO A 268 -9.43 12.13 13.40
N LEU A 269 -9.20 12.77 14.55
CA LEU A 269 -9.39 14.23 14.68
C LEU A 269 -8.52 15.00 13.69
N TYR A 270 -7.27 14.59 13.55
CA TYR A 270 -6.37 15.14 12.53
C TYR A 270 -6.93 14.93 11.12
N GLY A 271 -7.37 13.73 10.75
CA GLY A 271 -7.97 13.42 9.44
C GLY A 271 -9.22 14.25 9.15
N PHE A 272 -10.06 14.48 10.17
CA PHE A 272 -11.21 15.38 10.06
C PHE A 272 -10.76 16.82 9.73
N ILE A 273 -9.83 17.37 10.49
CA ILE A 273 -9.31 18.73 10.28
C ILE A 273 -8.70 18.86 8.88
N ALA A 274 -7.86 17.91 8.47
CA ALA A 274 -7.23 17.88 7.15
C ALA A 274 -8.26 17.78 6.01
N SER A 275 -9.36 17.07 6.23
CA SER A 275 -10.45 16.94 5.25
C SER A 275 -11.24 18.25 5.07
N VAL A 276 -11.41 19.04 6.11
CA VAL A 276 -12.17 20.31 6.08
C VAL A 276 -11.31 21.48 5.58
N LEU A 277 -10.01 21.50 5.92
CA LEU A 277 -9.10 22.58 5.54
C LEU A 277 -8.91 22.68 4.01
N PRO A 278 -8.61 23.87 3.47
CA PRO A 278 -8.24 24.02 2.07
C PRO A 278 -7.02 23.17 1.70
N VAL A 279 -7.08 22.55 0.52
CA VAL A 279 -6.05 21.61 0.03
C VAL A 279 -4.65 22.23 0.01
N TRP A 280 -4.54 23.50 -0.38
CA TRP A 280 -3.27 24.23 -0.49
C TRP A 280 -2.58 24.51 0.85
N LEU A 281 -3.33 24.50 1.96
CA LEU A 281 -2.80 24.90 3.27
C LEU A 281 -2.03 23.75 3.96
N LEU A 282 -2.55 22.55 3.91
CA LEU A 282 -1.98 21.40 4.62
C LEU A 282 -1.66 20.22 3.67
N LEU A 283 -2.63 19.79 2.88
CA LEU A 283 -2.53 18.54 2.10
C LEU A 283 -1.41 18.63 1.07
N VAL A 284 -1.45 19.59 0.14
CA VAL A 284 -0.44 19.70 -0.93
C VAL A 284 0.99 19.88 -0.40
N PRO A 285 1.28 20.79 0.55
CA PRO A 285 2.63 20.96 1.07
C PRO A 285 3.13 19.73 1.82
N ARG A 286 2.23 19.02 2.52
CA ARG A 286 2.57 17.83 3.25
C ARG A 286 2.84 16.64 2.33
N ASP A 287 2.01 16.45 1.28
CA ASP A 287 2.27 15.45 0.25
C ASP A 287 3.61 15.70 -0.45
N TYR A 288 3.92 16.96 -0.70
CA TYR A 288 5.18 17.36 -1.29
C TYR A 288 6.37 17.02 -0.37
N LEU A 289 6.29 17.37 0.92
CA LEU A 289 7.30 16.99 1.92
C LEU A 289 7.42 15.46 2.03
N SER A 290 6.29 14.75 2.05
CA SER A 290 6.27 13.29 2.13
C SER A 290 6.91 12.62 0.92
N THR A 291 6.79 13.18 -0.28
CA THR A 291 7.39 12.64 -1.50
C THR A 291 8.92 12.64 -1.41
N TYR A 292 9.53 13.71 -0.92
CA TYR A 292 10.99 13.74 -0.69
C TYR A 292 11.43 12.73 0.35
N LEU A 293 10.69 12.62 1.45
CA LEU A 293 10.97 11.62 2.48
C LEU A 293 10.84 10.21 1.91
N LYS A 294 9.78 9.93 1.16
CA LYS A 294 9.53 8.61 0.53
C LYS A 294 10.70 8.20 -0.36
N ILE A 295 11.01 9.01 -1.34
CA ILE A 295 12.09 8.71 -2.30
C ILE A 295 13.44 8.65 -1.59
N GLY A 296 13.72 9.62 -0.72
CA GLY A 296 14.99 9.70 0.02
C GLY A 296 15.21 8.48 0.92
N THR A 297 14.22 8.08 1.69
CA THR A 297 14.33 6.93 2.61
C THR A 297 14.47 5.61 1.86
N ILE A 298 13.69 5.41 0.77
CA ILE A 298 13.81 4.21 -0.05
C ILE A 298 15.19 4.09 -0.67
N LEU A 299 15.72 5.20 -1.21
CA LEU A 299 17.08 5.24 -1.75
C LEU A 299 18.12 4.98 -0.66
N MET A 300 17.95 5.59 0.51
CA MET A 300 18.85 5.40 1.64
C MET A 300 18.85 3.96 2.13
N LEU A 301 17.66 3.32 2.25
CA LEU A 301 17.55 1.91 2.61
C LEU A 301 18.19 1.00 1.56
N ALA A 302 17.96 1.28 0.27
CA ALA A 302 18.60 0.54 -0.83
C ALA A 302 20.13 0.65 -0.77
N LEU A 303 20.66 1.86 -0.58
CA LEU A 303 22.08 2.09 -0.41
C LEU A 303 22.62 1.41 0.86
N GLY A 304 21.89 1.50 1.98
CA GLY A 304 22.23 0.79 3.22
C GLY A 304 22.41 -0.71 3.00
N ILE A 305 21.45 -1.36 2.32
CA ILE A 305 21.56 -2.78 1.99
C ILE A 305 22.74 -3.07 1.05
N ILE A 306 22.99 -2.21 0.07
CA ILE A 306 24.13 -2.38 -0.86
C ILE A 306 25.47 -2.29 -0.14
N PHE A 307 25.63 -1.37 0.82
CA PHE A 307 26.89 -1.18 1.54
C PHE A 307 27.08 -2.18 2.68
N VAL A 308 26.03 -2.46 3.44
CA VAL A 308 26.08 -3.36 4.61
C VAL A 308 26.01 -4.81 4.19
N GLN A 309 25.26 -5.12 3.14
CA GLN A 309 25.02 -6.48 2.62
C GLN A 309 24.55 -7.46 3.72
N PRO A 310 23.51 -7.11 4.49
CA PRO A 310 23.05 -7.96 5.59
C PRO A 310 22.52 -9.31 5.07
N ASP A 311 22.67 -10.34 5.88
CA ASP A 311 22.08 -11.65 5.59
C ASP A 311 20.61 -11.67 6.02
N ILE A 312 19.81 -12.49 5.35
CA ILE A 312 18.43 -12.76 5.72
C ILE A 312 18.44 -13.78 6.87
N MET A 313 18.11 -13.31 8.07
CA MET A 313 18.11 -14.11 9.30
C MET A 313 16.80 -14.88 9.49
N MET A 314 15.69 -14.37 8.94
CA MET A 314 14.41 -15.07 8.95
C MET A 314 14.48 -16.33 8.09
N HIS A 315 13.96 -17.45 8.60
CA HIS A 315 13.87 -18.70 7.84
C HIS A 315 13.16 -18.52 6.49
N MET A 316 13.54 -19.31 5.50
CA MET A 316 12.86 -19.29 4.20
C MET A 316 11.38 -19.64 4.35
N PHE A 317 11.05 -20.60 5.21
CA PHE A 317 9.70 -20.97 5.63
C PHE A 317 9.68 -21.16 7.14
N THR A 318 8.63 -20.68 7.81
CA THR A 318 8.43 -20.87 9.24
C THR A 318 7.42 -22.00 9.49
N PRO A 319 7.27 -22.52 10.72
CA PRO A 319 6.30 -23.57 11.05
C PRO A 319 4.83 -23.11 11.00
N PHE A 320 4.54 -21.88 10.57
CA PHE A 320 3.19 -21.30 10.53
C PHE A 320 2.51 -21.40 9.16
N ASP A 321 2.97 -22.29 8.30
CA ASP A 321 2.39 -22.51 6.96
C ASP A 321 0.94 -23.00 7.00
N GLN A 322 0.57 -23.80 8.04
CA GLN A 322 -0.79 -24.28 8.26
C GLN A 322 -1.64 -23.37 9.17
N GLY A 323 -1.09 -22.22 9.60
CA GLY A 323 -1.74 -21.30 10.53
C GLY A 323 -1.19 -21.39 11.96
N GLY A 324 -1.91 -20.77 12.90
CA GLY A 324 -1.50 -20.76 14.31
C GLY A 324 -0.36 -19.80 14.63
N GLY A 325 0.04 -18.94 13.69
CA GLY A 325 1.06 -17.95 13.91
C GLY A 325 0.62 -16.83 14.86
N PRO A 326 1.56 -16.25 15.62
CA PRO A 326 1.24 -15.26 16.67
C PRO A 326 0.88 -13.88 16.13
N VAL A 327 1.23 -13.57 14.86
CA VAL A 327 0.94 -12.26 14.21
C VAL A 327 -0.33 -12.36 13.36
N ILE A 328 -0.42 -13.41 12.52
CA ILE A 328 -1.55 -13.70 11.63
C ILE A 328 -2.02 -15.11 11.90
N ASN A 329 -3.27 -15.28 12.29
CA ASN A 329 -3.81 -16.57 12.73
C ASN A 329 -4.08 -17.57 11.60
N GLY A 330 -4.14 -17.13 10.34
CA GLY A 330 -4.48 -17.98 9.22
C GLY A 330 -3.29 -18.73 8.61
N PRO A 331 -3.55 -19.77 7.79
CA PRO A 331 -2.50 -20.46 7.03
C PRO A 331 -1.88 -19.54 5.97
N VAL A 332 -0.65 -19.88 5.52
CA VAL A 332 0.04 -19.08 4.50
C VAL A 332 -0.84 -18.86 3.26
N LEU A 333 -1.50 -19.91 2.77
CA LEU A 333 -2.50 -19.80 1.72
C LEU A 333 -3.91 -19.90 2.31
N PRO A 334 -4.80 -18.92 2.11
CA PRO A 334 -4.68 -17.76 1.22
C PRO A 334 -4.19 -16.47 1.90
N PHE A 335 -3.77 -16.49 3.18
CA PHE A 335 -3.52 -15.27 3.95
C PHE A 335 -2.36 -14.43 3.43
N ILE A 336 -1.35 -15.03 2.79
CA ILE A 336 -0.24 -14.28 2.16
C ILE A 336 -0.76 -13.24 1.15
N PHE A 337 -1.81 -13.58 0.41
CA PHE A 337 -2.40 -12.72 -0.62
C PHE A 337 -3.12 -11.49 -0.05
N ILE A 338 -3.78 -11.62 1.10
CA ILE A 338 -4.47 -10.51 1.75
C ILE A 338 -3.55 -9.73 2.70
N THR A 339 -2.51 -10.34 3.22
CA THR A 339 -1.53 -9.68 4.10
C THR A 339 -0.64 -8.73 3.30
N ILE A 340 -0.06 -9.19 2.19
CA ILE A 340 0.68 -8.34 1.25
C ILE A 340 -0.29 -7.89 0.16
N ALA A 341 -1.18 -6.98 0.51
CA ALA A 341 -2.13 -6.44 -0.43
C ALA A 341 -1.48 -5.38 -1.34
N CYS A 342 -1.02 -4.25 -0.80
CA CYS A 342 -0.57 -3.13 -1.62
C CYS A 342 0.71 -3.44 -2.41
N GLY A 343 1.74 -4.01 -1.78
CA GLY A 343 3.01 -4.29 -2.45
C GLY A 343 2.97 -5.31 -3.59
N ALA A 344 1.86 -6.07 -3.72
CA ALA A 344 1.67 -7.03 -4.79
C ALA A 344 0.55 -6.64 -5.75
N ILE A 345 -0.65 -6.34 -5.23
CA ILE A 345 -1.81 -5.85 -5.99
C ILE A 345 -2.78 -5.16 -5.05
N SER A 346 -3.24 -3.94 -5.37
CA SER A 346 -4.03 -3.11 -4.45
C SER A 346 -5.27 -2.50 -5.09
N GLY A 347 -6.41 -2.69 -4.45
CA GLY A 347 -7.66 -2.02 -4.83
C GLY A 347 -7.64 -0.52 -4.54
N PHE A 348 -6.90 -0.07 -3.53
CA PHE A 348 -6.73 1.36 -3.25
C PHE A 348 -6.13 2.09 -4.46
N HIS A 349 -5.25 1.44 -5.24
CA HIS A 349 -4.70 1.98 -6.48
C HIS A 349 -5.79 2.25 -7.54
N ALA A 350 -6.88 1.47 -7.55
CA ALA A 350 -7.99 1.74 -8.45
C ALA A 350 -8.67 3.08 -8.14
N ILE A 351 -8.73 3.48 -6.87
CA ILE A 351 -9.29 4.77 -6.46
C ILE A 351 -8.40 5.92 -6.95
N ILE A 352 -7.08 5.80 -6.77
CA ILE A 352 -6.10 6.77 -7.25
C ILE A 352 -6.04 6.78 -8.79
N GLY A 353 -5.97 5.59 -9.39
CA GLY A 353 -5.90 5.38 -10.84
C GLY A 353 -7.16 5.78 -11.60
N THR A 354 -8.29 6.00 -10.93
CA THR A 354 -9.53 6.56 -11.52
C THR A 354 -9.89 7.94 -10.98
N GLY A 355 -9.18 8.44 -9.97
CA GLY A 355 -9.44 9.73 -9.33
C GLY A 355 -8.68 10.89 -9.98
N THR A 356 -7.39 10.98 -9.73
CA THR A 356 -6.54 12.12 -10.09
C THR A 356 -5.68 11.86 -11.33
N THR A 357 -4.98 10.74 -11.37
CA THR A 357 -3.97 10.43 -12.39
C THR A 357 -4.48 10.54 -13.84
N PRO A 358 -5.66 10.00 -14.22
CA PRO A 358 -6.16 10.07 -15.59
C PRO A 358 -6.43 11.49 -16.09
N LYS A 359 -6.71 12.40 -15.15
CA LYS A 359 -6.97 13.82 -15.43
C LYS A 359 -5.69 14.63 -15.65
N MET A 360 -4.52 14.00 -15.48
CA MET A 360 -3.20 14.64 -15.60
C MET A 360 -2.38 14.04 -16.76
N ILE A 361 -2.77 12.89 -17.31
CA ILE A 361 -2.05 12.21 -18.40
C ILE A 361 -2.14 13.01 -19.71
N GLY A 362 -1.00 13.48 -20.19
CA GLY A 362 -0.90 14.25 -21.42
C GLY A 362 -0.93 13.41 -22.70
N ASN A 363 -0.46 12.16 -22.64
CA ASN A 363 -0.43 11.23 -23.77
C ASN A 363 -0.77 9.81 -23.28
N GLU A 364 -1.63 9.11 -24.01
CA GLU A 364 -2.09 7.77 -23.62
C GLU A 364 -0.93 6.77 -23.45
N ARG A 365 0.18 6.89 -24.18
CA ARG A 365 1.36 6.02 -24.03
C ARG A 365 2.10 6.18 -22.71
N GLU A 366 1.90 7.30 -22.03
CA GLU A 366 2.49 7.54 -20.70
C GLU A 366 1.89 6.62 -19.63
N ILE A 367 0.73 6.01 -19.89
CA ILE A 367 0.07 5.04 -18.99
C ILE A 367 0.99 3.86 -18.64
N LEU A 368 1.83 3.40 -19.60
CA LEU A 368 2.82 2.36 -19.31
C LEU A 368 3.81 2.79 -18.23
N PHE A 369 4.34 3.99 -18.34
CA PHE A 369 5.34 4.49 -17.40
C PHE A 369 4.71 4.83 -16.04
N VAL A 370 3.57 5.51 -16.05
CA VAL A 370 2.89 5.99 -14.84
C VAL A 370 2.20 4.83 -14.10
N GLY A 371 1.45 3.96 -14.77
CA GLY A 371 0.71 2.87 -14.13
C GLY A 371 1.62 1.66 -13.86
N TYR A 372 2.10 1.01 -14.92
CA TYR A 372 2.91 -0.20 -14.79
C TYR A 372 4.23 0.06 -14.06
N GLY A 373 4.92 1.17 -14.42
CA GLY A 373 6.22 1.52 -13.84
C GLY A 373 6.14 1.89 -12.37
N ALA A 374 5.13 2.67 -11.94
CA ALA A 374 4.99 3.06 -10.54
C ALA A 374 4.68 1.85 -9.64
N MET A 375 3.83 0.92 -10.11
CA MET A 375 3.54 -0.29 -9.35
C MET A 375 4.76 -1.20 -9.20
N LEU A 376 5.60 -1.35 -10.23
CA LEU A 376 6.87 -2.08 -10.08
C LEU A 376 7.80 -1.41 -9.07
N THR A 377 7.83 -0.08 -9.03
CA THR A 377 8.60 0.66 -8.03
C THR A 377 8.06 0.42 -6.62
N GLU A 378 6.74 0.35 -6.46
CA GLU A 378 6.11 0.00 -5.19
C GLU A 378 6.39 -1.45 -4.77
N GLY A 379 6.36 -2.40 -5.71
CA GLY A 379 6.78 -3.78 -5.46
C GLY A 379 8.22 -3.86 -4.99
N PHE A 380 9.11 -3.00 -5.52
CA PHE A 380 10.47 -2.91 -5.03
C PHE A 380 10.54 -2.37 -3.59
N VAL A 381 9.74 -1.37 -3.23
CA VAL A 381 9.61 -0.91 -1.84
C VAL A 381 9.15 -2.04 -0.92
N ALA A 382 8.20 -2.85 -1.35
CA ALA A 382 7.71 -4.01 -0.58
C ALA A 382 8.79 -5.07 -0.35
N ILE A 383 9.64 -5.34 -1.34
CA ILE A 383 10.83 -6.21 -1.17
C ILE A 383 11.80 -5.62 -0.16
N MET A 384 12.05 -4.30 -0.20
CA MET A 384 12.94 -3.63 0.74
C MET A 384 12.43 -3.71 2.18
N ALA A 385 11.11 -3.55 2.38
CA ALA A 385 10.47 -3.67 3.69
C ALA A 385 10.54 -5.11 4.22
N LEU A 386 10.31 -6.10 3.35
CA LEU A 386 10.47 -7.53 3.70
C LEU A 386 11.91 -7.86 4.10
N ILE A 387 12.90 -7.34 3.36
CA ILE A 387 14.31 -7.50 3.71
C ILE A 387 14.58 -6.89 5.08
N ALA A 388 14.16 -5.64 5.33
CA ALA A 388 14.39 -4.98 6.62
C ALA A 388 13.82 -5.79 7.79
N ALA A 389 12.61 -6.35 7.66
CA ALA A 389 12.03 -7.22 8.67
C ALA A 389 12.78 -8.55 8.85
N CYS A 390 13.25 -9.14 7.75
CA CYS A 390 13.88 -10.46 7.74
C CYS A 390 15.39 -10.44 8.02
N THR A 391 16.02 -9.26 8.12
CA THR A 391 17.42 -9.13 8.60
C THR A 391 17.53 -9.17 10.12
N MET A 392 16.42 -9.01 10.84
CA MET A 392 16.37 -9.22 12.30
C MET A 392 16.35 -10.70 12.64
N MET A 393 16.82 -11.03 13.86
CA MET A 393 16.66 -12.37 14.40
C MET A 393 15.16 -12.72 14.52
N PRO A 394 14.76 -13.96 14.16
CA PRO A 394 13.34 -14.34 14.21
C PRO A 394 12.67 -14.11 15.57
N GLY A 395 13.38 -14.38 16.67
CA GLY A 395 12.87 -14.15 18.02
C GLY A 395 12.51 -12.68 18.29
N ASP A 396 13.38 -11.76 17.87
CA ASP A 396 13.17 -10.32 18.01
C ASP A 396 11.97 -9.84 17.17
N TYR A 397 11.85 -10.33 15.93
CA TYR A 397 10.71 -10.06 15.08
C TYR A 397 9.39 -10.48 15.73
N PHE A 398 9.32 -11.72 16.29
CA PHE A 398 8.11 -12.21 16.92
C PHE A 398 7.81 -11.50 18.24
N ALA A 399 8.83 -11.16 19.04
CA ALA A 399 8.65 -10.42 20.29
C ALA A 399 8.02 -9.03 20.05
N ILE A 400 8.39 -8.35 18.95
CA ILE A 400 7.82 -7.05 18.59
C ILE A 400 6.37 -7.22 18.08
N ASN A 401 6.14 -8.16 17.15
CA ASN A 401 4.87 -8.22 16.41
C ASN A 401 3.75 -9.03 17.07
N ALA A 402 4.08 -9.93 18.00
CA ALA A 402 3.09 -10.71 18.74
C ALA A 402 2.66 -9.98 20.03
N SER A 403 1.41 -10.18 20.45
CA SER A 403 1.03 -9.78 21.81
C SER A 403 1.84 -10.55 22.85
N HIS A 404 1.98 -9.98 24.05
CA HIS A 404 2.77 -10.61 25.12
C HIS A 404 2.37 -12.08 25.35
N ASP A 405 1.07 -12.35 25.48
CA ASP A 405 0.56 -13.71 25.71
C ASP A 405 0.84 -14.64 24.53
N ALA A 406 0.67 -14.14 23.29
CA ALA A 406 0.94 -14.92 22.08
C ALA A 406 2.44 -15.23 21.93
N TYR A 407 3.32 -14.30 22.32
CA TYR A 407 4.76 -14.53 22.31
C TYR A 407 5.20 -15.53 23.38
N GLN A 408 4.63 -15.49 24.60
CA GLN A 408 4.91 -16.49 25.62
C GLN A 408 4.44 -17.90 25.19
N ALA A 409 3.28 -17.99 24.57
CA ALA A 409 2.80 -19.26 24.00
C ALA A 409 3.72 -19.77 22.86
N LEU A 410 4.23 -18.86 22.03
CA LEU A 410 5.21 -19.19 20.99
C LEU A 410 6.50 -19.76 21.58
N LEU A 411 7.06 -19.12 22.62
CA LEU A 411 8.30 -19.59 23.28
C LEU A 411 8.13 -20.96 23.93
N ALA A 412 6.96 -21.22 24.50
CA ALA A 412 6.66 -22.52 25.10
C ALA A 412 6.64 -23.65 24.03
N ALA A 413 6.15 -23.34 22.82
CA ALA A 413 6.09 -24.29 21.69
C ALA A 413 7.40 -24.35 20.89
N HIS A 414 8.09 -23.23 20.75
CA HIS A 414 9.27 -23.05 19.90
C HIS A 414 10.34 -22.20 20.62
N PRO A 415 11.14 -22.79 21.54
CA PRO A 415 12.15 -22.06 22.32
C PRO A 415 13.25 -21.39 21.49
N ASN A 416 13.44 -21.82 20.25
CA ASN A 416 14.39 -21.23 19.29
C ASN A 416 14.01 -19.81 18.83
N PHE A 417 12.79 -19.35 19.11
CA PHE A 417 12.36 -17.97 18.87
C PHE A 417 12.55 -17.05 20.09
N ALA A 418 13.51 -17.35 20.95
CA ALA A 418 13.92 -16.44 22.03
C ALA A 418 14.53 -15.14 21.47
N VAL A 419 14.33 -14.03 22.18
CA VAL A 419 14.96 -12.74 21.83
C VAL A 419 16.47 -12.82 21.89
N THR A 420 17.13 -12.10 21.01
CA THR A 420 18.60 -12.06 20.89
C THR A 420 19.12 -10.63 20.98
N ASP A 421 18.75 -9.78 20.02
CA ASP A 421 19.26 -8.41 19.91
C ASP A 421 18.27 -7.35 20.44
N LEU A 422 17.01 -7.71 20.66
CA LEU A 422 15.96 -6.78 21.09
C LEU A 422 16.31 -5.98 22.35
N PRO A 423 16.91 -6.57 23.41
CA PRO A 423 17.32 -5.80 24.61
C PRO A 423 18.31 -4.68 24.29
N TYR A 424 19.21 -4.90 23.33
CA TYR A 424 20.13 -3.85 22.86
C TYR A 424 19.37 -2.67 22.25
N TYR A 425 18.34 -2.94 21.42
CA TYR A 425 17.54 -1.87 20.82
C TYR A 425 16.72 -1.13 21.84
N GLU A 426 16.13 -1.83 22.82
CA GLU A 426 15.33 -1.22 23.88
C GLU A 426 16.17 -0.28 24.76
N GLU A 427 17.38 -0.70 25.12
CA GLU A 427 18.32 0.13 25.89
C GLU A 427 18.72 1.41 25.14
N HIS A 428 19.06 1.30 23.85
CA HIS A 428 19.54 2.45 23.06
C HIS A 428 18.42 3.37 22.58
N ILE A 429 17.23 2.83 22.30
CA ILE A 429 16.05 3.60 21.88
C ILE A 429 15.33 4.22 23.08
N GLY A 430 15.41 3.56 24.25
CA GLY A 430 14.72 3.99 25.47
C GLY A 430 13.22 3.67 25.47
N LEU A 431 12.79 2.63 24.74
CA LEU A 431 11.39 2.21 24.62
C LEU A 431 11.28 0.70 24.80
N ASP A 432 10.21 0.25 25.47
CA ASP A 432 9.77 -1.15 25.43
C ASP A 432 9.20 -1.45 24.04
N LEU A 433 9.84 -2.38 23.34
CA LEU A 433 9.48 -2.77 21.97
C LEU A 433 8.63 -4.04 21.93
N HIS A 434 8.46 -4.74 23.04
CA HIS A 434 7.64 -5.96 23.10
C HIS A 434 6.16 -5.66 22.85
N GLY A 435 5.52 -6.52 22.07
CA GLY A 435 4.08 -6.45 21.83
C GLY A 435 3.59 -5.23 21.04
N ARG A 436 4.49 -4.48 20.40
CA ARG A 436 4.15 -3.37 19.50
C ARG A 436 3.72 -3.91 18.14
N THR A 437 2.60 -4.59 18.15
CA THR A 437 2.03 -5.25 16.97
C THR A 437 1.75 -4.26 15.83
N GLY A 438 1.84 -4.72 14.57
CA GLY A 438 1.41 -3.92 13.41
C GLY A 438 2.49 -3.64 12.37
N GLY A 439 3.70 -4.20 12.55
CA GLY A 439 4.77 -4.16 11.55
C GLY A 439 5.60 -2.87 11.49
N ALA A 440 5.03 -1.74 11.88
CA ALA A 440 5.68 -0.43 11.83
C ALA A 440 6.96 -0.39 12.66
N VAL A 441 6.88 -0.85 13.90
CA VAL A 441 8.02 -0.89 14.82
C VAL A 441 9.08 -1.86 14.33
N SER A 442 8.69 -3.04 13.81
CA SER A 442 9.65 -3.99 13.24
C SER A 442 10.36 -3.45 12.00
N LEU A 443 9.64 -2.72 11.14
CA LEU A 443 10.28 -2.03 10.01
C LEU A 443 11.32 -1.03 10.51
N ALA A 444 10.97 -0.24 11.53
CA ALA A 444 11.86 0.77 12.08
C ALA A 444 13.09 0.15 12.75
N VAL A 445 12.94 -0.93 13.52
CA VAL A 445 14.05 -1.69 14.10
C VAL A 445 14.92 -2.33 13.01
N GLY A 446 14.30 -2.97 12.01
CA GLY A 446 15.03 -3.57 10.89
C GLY A 446 15.83 -2.55 10.07
N MET A 447 15.27 -1.35 9.84
CA MET A 447 16.00 -0.25 9.21
C MET A 447 17.14 0.24 10.09
N ALA A 448 16.91 0.44 11.38
CA ALA A 448 17.94 0.83 12.33
C ALA A 448 19.05 -0.23 12.43
N HIS A 449 18.68 -1.54 12.38
CA HIS A 449 19.62 -2.65 12.31
C HIS A 449 20.57 -2.55 11.10
N ILE A 450 20.01 -2.26 9.91
CA ILE A 450 20.82 -2.11 8.70
C ILE A 450 21.72 -0.88 8.83
N PHE A 451 21.20 0.28 9.22
CA PHE A 451 21.96 1.53 9.26
C PHE A 451 23.02 1.59 10.35
N ARG A 452 22.82 0.93 11.52
CA ARG A 452 23.84 0.87 12.57
C ARG A 452 25.12 0.18 12.10
N ASN A 453 25.01 -0.76 11.15
CA ASN A 453 26.14 -1.49 10.60
C ASN A 453 26.93 -0.69 9.54
N LEU A 454 26.50 0.52 9.20
CA LEU A 454 27.31 1.47 8.42
C LEU A 454 28.46 2.02 9.29
N PRO A 455 29.65 2.29 8.71
CA PRO A 455 30.79 2.83 9.46
C PRO A 455 30.40 4.08 10.26
N TYR A 456 30.74 4.11 11.54
CA TYR A 456 30.51 5.21 12.48
C TYR A 456 29.04 5.54 12.79
N MET A 457 28.07 4.63 12.50
CA MET A 457 26.64 4.88 12.67
C MET A 457 25.96 4.11 13.82
N ASP A 458 26.67 3.22 14.49
CA ASP A 458 26.14 2.37 15.55
C ASP A 458 25.57 3.15 16.75
N HIS A 459 26.18 4.29 17.11
CA HIS A 459 25.70 5.17 18.19
C HIS A 459 24.43 5.97 17.82
N LEU A 460 23.96 5.91 16.58
CA LEU A 460 22.79 6.63 16.10
C LEU A 460 21.52 5.76 15.98
N VAL A 461 21.49 4.58 16.61
CA VAL A 461 20.38 3.64 16.54
C VAL A 461 19.02 4.29 16.85
N ALA A 462 18.95 5.07 17.95
CA ALA A 462 17.72 5.78 18.33
C ALA A 462 17.26 6.79 17.27
N TYR A 463 18.19 7.48 16.61
CA TYR A 463 17.89 8.42 15.53
C TYR A 463 17.37 7.70 14.29
N TRP A 464 17.97 6.57 13.92
CA TRP A 464 17.53 5.77 12.79
C TRP A 464 16.16 5.17 13.01
N TYR A 465 15.91 4.67 14.23
CA TYR A 465 14.60 4.16 14.62
C TYR A 465 13.51 5.24 14.50
N ASN A 466 13.71 6.38 15.16
CA ASN A 466 12.71 7.47 15.14
C ASN A 466 12.54 8.08 13.75
N PHE A 467 13.60 8.16 12.95
CA PHE A 467 13.51 8.54 11.54
C PHE A 467 12.64 7.56 10.74
N ALA A 468 12.81 6.25 10.95
CA ALA A 468 12.01 5.24 10.26
C ALA A 468 10.54 5.27 10.69
N VAL A 469 10.25 5.44 11.99
CA VAL A 469 8.88 5.62 12.51
C VAL A 469 8.23 6.87 11.90
N MET A 470 8.95 7.99 11.86
CA MET A 470 8.46 9.22 11.23
C MET A 470 8.17 8.99 9.74
N PHE A 471 9.10 8.38 9.02
CA PHE A 471 8.94 8.07 7.61
C PHE A 471 7.65 7.28 7.37
N GLU A 472 7.42 6.20 8.11
CA GLU A 472 6.23 5.38 7.98
C GLU A 472 4.95 6.12 8.38
N ALA A 473 4.97 6.84 9.50
CA ALA A 473 3.82 7.63 9.95
C ALA A 473 3.43 8.70 8.93
N VAL A 474 4.39 9.37 8.29
CA VAL A 474 4.11 10.35 7.23
C VAL A 474 3.49 9.68 6.00
N PHE A 475 3.91 8.46 5.64
CA PHE A 475 3.25 7.67 4.60
C PHE A 475 1.78 7.42 4.91
N ILE A 476 1.50 6.94 6.12
CA ILE A 476 0.14 6.61 6.58
C ILE A 476 -0.73 7.86 6.61
N LEU A 477 -0.26 8.92 7.25
CA LEU A 477 -1.04 10.15 7.42
C LEU A 477 -1.33 10.85 6.09
N THR A 478 -0.46 10.73 5.07
CA THR A 478 -0.74 11.19 3.71
C THR A 478 -1.94 10.44 3.12
N ALA A 479 -2.01 9.11 3.32
CA ALA A 479 -3.15 8.32 2.87
C ALA A 479 -4.43 8.63 3.67
N VAL A 480 -4.30 8.92 4.98
CA VAL A 480 -5.43 9.34 5.84
C VAL A 480 -6.02 10.66 5.37
N ASP A 481 -5.18 11.66 5.06
CA ASP A 481 -5.61 12.98 4.57
C ASP A 481 -6.37 12.86 3.24
N ALA A 482 -5.73 12.24 2.25
CA ALA A 482 -6.30 12.06 0.93
C ALA A 482 -7.55 11.15 0.98
N GLY A 483 -7.48 10.03 1.69
CA GLY A 483 -8.55 9.06 1.81
C GLY A 483 -9.78 9.60 2.54
N THR A 484 -9.60 10.36 3.63
CA THR A 484 -10.72 11.00 4.36
C THR A 484 -11.44 12.01 3.47
N ARG A 485 -10.67 12.80 2.71
CA ARG A 485 -11.24 13.76 1.75
C ARG A 485 -11.98 13.07 0.61
N VAL A 486 -11.42 12.02 0.03
CA VAL A 486 -12.07 11.24 -1.03
C VAL A 486 -13.34 10.59 -0.50
N GLY A 487 -13.30 9.95 0.68
CA GLY A 487 -14.48 9.36 1.32
C GLY A 487 -15.59 10.38 1.58
N ARG A 488 -15.23 11.58 2.03
CA ARG A 488 -16.16 12.72 2.14
C ARG A 488 -16.82 13.03 0.79
N PHE A 489 -16.06 13.15 -0.30
CA PHE A 489 -16.63 13.44 -1.63
C PHE A 489 -17.59 12.35 -2.09
N PHE A 490 -17.23 11.08 -1.92
CA PHE A 490 -18.13 9.96 -2.21
C PHE A 490 -19.42 10.04 -1.41
N LEU A 491 -19.32 10.34 -0.11
CA LEU A 491 -20.49 10.48 0.75
C LEU A 491 -21.37 11.67 0.33
N GLN A 492 -20.74 12.82 -0.03
CA GLN A 492 -21.46 13.97 -0.57
C GLN A 492 -22.21 13.64 -1.88
N GLU A 493 -21.55 12.94 -2.81
CA GLU A 493 -22.16 12.52 -4.08
C GLU A 493 -23.36 11.59 -3.85
N MET A 494 -23.22 10.62 -2.94
CA MET A 494 -24.33 9.72 -2.59
C MET A 494 -25.50 10.45 -1.95
N LEU A 495 -25.22 11.32 -0.99
CA LEU A 495 -26.26 12.14 -0.33
C LEU A 495 -26.88 13.15 -1.29
N GLY A 496 -26.11 13.65 -2.25
CA GLY A 496 -26.56 14.58 -3.29
C GLY A 496 -27.66 14.01 -4.20
N LYS A 497 -27.72 12.68 -4.36
CA LYS A 497 -28.83 12.00 -5.06
C LYS A 497 -30.16 12.16 -4.32
N ALA A 498 -30.14 12.21 -2.99
CA ALA A 498 -31.34 12.39 -2.16
C ALA A 498 -31.58 13.87 -1.78
N MET A 499 -30.54 14.62 -1.52
CA MET A 499 -30.57 16.02 -1.11
C MET A 499 -29.63 16.87 -2.01
N PRO A 500 -30.16 17.58 -3.00
CA PRO A 500 -29.35 18.30 -4.02
C PRO A 500 -28.31 19.28 -3.46
N LYS A 501 -28.50 19.82 -2.25
CA LYS A 501 -27.54 20.71 -1.60
C LYS A 501 -26.16 20.08 -1.37
N PHE A 502 -26.10 18.75 -1.19
CA PHE A 502 -24.81 18.05 -1.04
C PHE A 502 -24.00 17.95 -2.35
N ASN A 503 -24.62 18.23 -3.50
CA ASN A 503 -23.90 18.33 -4.78
C ASN A 503 -23.07 19.60 -4.88
N ASP A 504 -23.36 20.62 -4.07
CA ASP A 504 -22.52 21.81 -3.97
C ASP A 504 -21.26 21.48 -3.14
N LYS A 505 -20.14 21.40 -3.83
CA LYS A 505 -18.83 21.05 -3.25
C LYS A 505 -18.24 22.16 -2.36
N GLU A 506 -18.78 23.37 -2.43
CA GLU A 506 -18.35 24.53 -1.63
C GLU A 506 -19.26 24.78 -0.41
N TRP A 507 -20.36 24.05 -0.27
CA TRP A 507 -21.27 24.19 0.85
C TRP A 507 -20.64 23.69 2.15
N MET A 508 -20.11 24.62 2.97
CA MET A 508 -19.36 24.31 4.19
C MET A 508 -20.08 23.38 5.18
N PRO A 509 -21.39 23.51 5.48
CA PRO A 509 -22.06 22.56 6.36
C PRO A 509 -22.05 21.13 5.81
N GLY A 510 -22.22 20.97 4.49
CA GLY A 510 -22.12 19.66 3.85
C GLY A 510 -20.72 19.06 3.97
N ILE A 511 -19.67 19.88 3.78
CA ILE A 511 -18.27 19.48 3.96
C ILE A 511 -18.03 18.99 5.40
N VAL A 512 -18.43 19.75 6.40
CA VAL A 512 -18.21 19.44 7.82
C VAL A 512 -18.97 18.17 8.23
N ILE A 513 -20.25 18.07 7.88
CA ILE A 513 -21.10 16.93 8.25
C ILE A 513 -20.54 15.62 7.62
N THR A 514 -20.27 15.64 6.32
CA THR A 514 -19.80 14.43 5.64
C THR A 514 -18.38 14.04 6.06
N SER A 515 -17.50 15.02 6.34
CA SER A 515 -16.19 14.75 6.95
C SER A 515 -16.32 14.14 8.34
N ALA A 516 -17.19 14.69 9.19
CA ALA A 516 -17.40 14.20 10.55
C ALA A 516 -17.95 12.76 10.55
N VAL A 517 -19.00 12.51 9.73
CA VAL A 517 -19.58 11.17 9.61
C VAL A 517 -18.56 10.16 9.09
N PHE A 518 -17.87 10.51 8.02
CA PHE A 518 -16.88 9.60 7.43
C PHE A 518 -15.71 9.31 8.38
N THR A 519 -15.20 10.36 9.05
CA THR A 519 -14.13 10.22 10.05
C THR A 519 -14.59 9.40 11.25
N PHE A 520 -15.82 9.61 11.72
CA PHE A 520 -16.36 8.81 12.82
C PHE A 520 -16.41 7.33 12.48
N LEU A 521 -16.80 6.96 11.26
CA LEU A 521 -16.92 5.56 10.84
C LEU A 521 -15.57 4.81 10.91
N TRP A 522 -14.51 5.38 10.33
CA TRP A 522 -13.20 4.73 10.41
C TRP A 522 -12.49 4.95 11.74
N GLY A 523 -12.69 6.10 12.37
CA GLY A 523 -12.12 6.43 13.69
C GLY A 523 -12.66 5.53 14.80
N TYR A 524 -13.95 5.16 14.74
CA TYR A 524 -14.54 4.19 15.66
C TYR A 524 -13.84 2.83 15.58
N LEU A 525 -13.51 2.37 14.37
CA LEU A 525 -12.75 1.13 14.18
C LEU A 525 -11.31 1.24 14.68
N VAL A 526 -10.68 2.41 14.59
CA VAL A 526 -9.35 2.66 15.17
C VAL A 526 -9.39 2.60 16.69
N TYR A 527 -10.38 3.24 17.31
CA TYR A 527 -10.50 3.30 18.76
C TYR A 527 -10.84 1.94 19.39
N THR A 528 -11.77 1.18 18.79
CA THR A 528 -12.25 -0.09 19.33
C THR A 528 -11.47 -1.30 18.83
N GLY A 529 -10.71 -1.15 17.73
CA GLY A 529 -10.06 -2.24 17.03
C GLY A 529 -8.65 -2.56 17.52
N ASN A 530 -8.15 -3.68 16.98
CA ASN A 530 -6.76 -4.08 17.13
C ASN A 530 -6.18 -4.35 15.74
N ILE A 531 -4.90 -4.05 15.55
CA ILE A 531 -4.23 -4.22 14.26
C ILE A 531 -4.29 -5.66 13.76
N SER A 532 -4.10 -6.64 14.65
CA SER A 532 -4.13 -8.07 14.30
C SER A 532 -5.49 -8.56 13.76
N THR A 533 -6.58 -7.85 14.07
CA THR A 533 -7.93 -8.18 13.62
C THR A 533 -8.39 -7.29 12.46
N ILE A 534 -8.04 -6.00 12.47
CA ILE A 534 -8.44 -5.04 11.44
C ILE A 534 -7.57 -5.17 10.18
N TRP A 535 -6.25 -5.47 10.31
CA TRP A 535 -5.36 -5.60 9.15
C TRP A 535 -5.77 -6.70 8.16
N PRO A 536 -6.12 -7.93 8.59
CA PRO A 536 -6.64 -8.93 7.66
C PRO A 536 -7.94 -8.50 6.98
N LEU A 537 -8.84 -7.79 7.69
CA LEU A 537 -10.08 -7.26 7.11
C LEU A 537 -9.80 -6.13 6.10
N PHE A 538 -8.83 -5.26 6.37
CA PHE A 538 -8.32 -4.29 5.41
C PHE A 538 -7.77 -5.00 4.17
N GLY A 539 -6.91 -6.00 4.35
CA GLY A 539 -6.35 -6.77 3.25
C GLY A 539 -7.41 -7.46 2.39
N LEU A 540 -8.39 -8.12 3.02
CA LEU A 540 -9.55 -8.72 2.37
C LEU A 540 -10.29 -7.69 1.50
N SER A 541 -10.63 -6.55 2.10
CA SER A 541 -11.40 -5.49 1.45
C SER A 541 -10.64 -4.87 0.27
N ASN A 542 -9.37 -4.58 0.48
CA ASN A 542 -8.48 -4.01 -0.54
C ASN A 542 -8.32 -4.96 -1.74
N GLN A 543 -8.16 -6.26 -1.49
CA GLN A 543 -8.05 -7.26 -2.55
C GLN A 543 -9.38 -7.49 -3.30
N LEU A 544 -10.51 -7.44 -2.61
CA LEU A 544 -11.83 -7.49 -3.28
C LEU A 544 -12.03 -6.29 -4.21
N LEU A 545 -11.56 -5.11 -3.81
CA LEU A 545 -11.63 -3.93 -4.69
C LEU A 545 -10.70 -4.07 -5.91
N ALA A 546 -9.49 -4.63 -5.74
CA ALA A 546 -8.61 -4.92 -6.86
C ALA A 546 -9.24 -5.92 -7.84
N ALA A 547 -9.86 -6.98 -7.30
CA ALA A 547 -10.61 -7.93 -8.10
C ALA A 547 -11.77 -7.26 -8.85
N CYS A 548 -12.55 -6.40 -8.16
CA CYS A 548 -13.62 -5.61 -8.77
C CYS A 548 -13.11 -4.78 -9.96
N ALA A 549 -12.04 -4.04 -9.76
CA ALA A 549 -11.45 -3.19 -10.79
C ALA A 549 -10.99 -4.01 -12.02
N LEU A 550 -10.31 -5.15 -11.80
CA LEU A 550 -9.90 -6.04 -12.89
C LEU A 550 -11.10 -6.64 -13.64
N ILE A 551 -12.17 -6.99 -12.95
CA ILE A 551 -13.40 -7.53 -13.55
C ILE A 551 -14.12 -6.46 -14.38
N VAL A 552 -14.24 -5.23 -13.87
CA VAL A 552 -14.81 -4.09 -14.62
C VAL A 552 -13.95 -3.79 -15.87
N CYS A 553 -12.63 -3.73 -15.72
CA CYS A 553 -11.71 -3.53 -16.83
C CYS A 553 -11.73 -4.69 -17.85
N THR A 554 -11.92 -5.93 -17.39
CA THR A 554 -12.13 -7.09 -18.27
C THR A 554 -13.39 -6.92 -19.09
N THR A 555 -14.49 -6.43 -18.50
CA THR A 555 -15.75 -6.14 -19.21
C THR A 555 -15.51 -5.11 -20.33
N MET A 556 -14.79 -4.03 -20.01
CA MET A 556 -14.40 -3.02 -21.01
C MET A 556 -13.57 -3.61 -22.15
N LEU A 557 -12.56 -4.45 -21.85
CA LEU A 557 -11.72 -5.07 -22.88
C LEU A 557 -12.50 -6.05 -23.78
N LEU A 558 -13.50 -6.75 -23.22
CA LEU A 558 -14.42 -7.57 -24.01
C LEU A 558 -15.26 -6.70 -24.97
N ARG A 559 -15.72 -5.53 -24.50
CA ARG A 559 -16.44 -4.55 -25.34
C ARG A 559 -15.54 -3.98 -26.42
N LEU A 560 -14.28 -3.68 -26.11
CA LEU A 560 -13.26 -3.21 -27.07
C LEU A 560 -12.74 -4.32 -28.00
N ASN A 561 -13.37 -5.48 -28.01
CA ASN A 561 -13.06 -6.61 -28.91
C ASN A 561 -11.58 -7.04 -28.90
N ARG A 562 -10.94 -7.10 -27.71
CA ARG A 562 -9.52 -7.49 -27.56
C ARG A 562 -9.28 -8.99 -27.74
N GLY A 563 -10.32 -9.81 -27.85
CA GLY A 563 -10.22 -11.25 -28.07
C GLY A 563 -9.41 -11.95 -26.97
N LYS A 564 -8.48 -12.83 -27.34
CA LYS A 564 -7.64 -13.58 -26.40
C LYS A 564 -6.77 -12.71 -25.48
N TYR A 565 -6.48 -11.48 -25.86
CA TYR A 565 -5.66 -10.58 -25.06
C TYR A 565 -6.37 -10.11 -23.77
N THR A 566 -7.70 -10.19 -23.72
CA THR A 566 -8.48 -9.92 -22.51
C THR A 566 -8.08 -10.85 -21.36
N LEU A 567 -7.61 -12.06 -21.66
CA LEU A 567 -7.15 -13.04 -20.65
C LEU A 567 -6.00 -12.50 -19.78
N ALA A 568 -5.18 -11.59 -20.29
CA ALA A 568 -4.09 -10.99 -19.51
C ALA A 568 -4.59 -10.17 -18.31
N VAL A 569 -5.84 -9.73 -18.33
CA VAL A 569 -6.50 -9.00 -17.22
C VAL A 569 -7.51 -9.90 -16.49
N ALA A 570 -8.21 -10.75 -17.24
CA ALA A 570 -9.23 -11.64 -16.67
C ALA A 570 -8.62 -12.70 -15.73
N ILE A 571 -7.46 -13.29 -16.08
CA ILE A 571 -6.82 -14.32 -15.27
C ILE A 571 -6.41 -13.78 -13.89
N PRO A 572 -5.64 -12.68 -13.76
CA PRO A 572 -5.37 -12.08 -12.47
C PRO A 572 -6.65 -11.70 -11.71
N GLY A 573 -7.66 -11.16 -12.40
CA GLY A 573 -8.95 -10.81 -11.78
C GLY A 573 -9.67 -11.99 -11.17
N ILE A 574 -9.80 -13.11 -11.91
CA ILE A 574 -10.43 -14.34 -11.43
C ILE A 574 -9.62 -14.96 -10.29
N PHE A 575 -8.29 -14.99 -10.41
CA PHE A 575 -7.42 -15.46 -9.35
C PHE A 575 -7.65 -14.67 -8.05
N MET A 576 -7.69 -13.34 -8.14
CA MET A 576 -7.95 -12.50 -6.98
C MET A 576 -9.33 -12.73 -6.37
N VAL A 577 -10.36 -12.92 -7.19
CA VAL A 577 -11.70 -13.31 -6.71
C VAL A 577 -11.61 -14.60 -5.87
N VAL A 578 -11.02 -15.65 -6.42
CA VAL A 578 -10.98 -16.97 -5.78
C VAL A 578 -10.22 -16.90 -4.45
N VAL A 579 -9.00 -16.38 -4.45
CA VAL A 579 -8.15 -16.37 -3.24
C VAL A 579 -8.70 -15.45 -2.16
N THR A 580 -9.34 -14.34 -2.56
CA THR A 580 -9.88 -13.39 -1.59
C THR A 580 -11.19 -13.89 -0.95
N PHE A 581 -12.07 -14.53 -1.72
CA PHE A 581 -13.23 -15.19 -1.13
C PHE A 581 -12.86 -16.35 -0.23
N TRP A 582 -11.83 -17.14 -0.59
CA TRP A 582 -11.31 -18.19 0.28
C TRP A 582 -10.79 -17.60 1.59
N ALA A 583 -9.94 -16.56 1.53
CA ALA A 583 -9.45 -15.86 2.72
C ALA A 583 -10.59 -15.27 3.55
N GLY A 584 -11.58 -14.64 2.91
CA GLY A 584 -12.73 -14.05 3.57
C GLY A 584 -13.60 -15.09 4.29
N TYR A 585 -13.80 -16.26 3.68
CA TYR A 585 -14.51 -17.36 4.34
C TYR A 585 -13.79 -17.81 5.62
N LEU A 586 -12.49 -18.12 5.54
CA LEU A 586 -11.71 -18.54 6.70
C LEU A 586 -11.69 -17.46 7.78
N GLN A 587 -11.53 -16.20 7.39
CA GLN A 587 -11.46 -15.08 8.32
C GLN A 587 -12.78 -14.85 9.06
N VAL A 588 -13.92 -14.88 8.36
CA VAL A 588 -15.22 -14.64 8.95
C VAL A 588 -15.69 -15.83 9.78
N PHE A 589 -15.66 -17.03 9.20
CA PHE A 589 -16.30 -18.20 9.81
C PHE A 589 -15.39 -18.99 10.75
N GLU A 590 -14.06 -18.94 10.57
CA GLU A 590 -13.13 -19.70 11.39
C GLU A 590 -12.32 -18.83 12.38
N GLN A 591 -12.30 -17.49 12.19
CA GLN A 591 -11.55 -16.60 13.07
C GLN A 591 -12.44 -15.62 13.83
N TYR A 592 -13.32 -14.85 13.15
CA TYR A 592 -14.12 -13.81 13.81
C TYR A 592 -15.29 -14.35 14.59
N LEU A 593 -16.14 -15.18 13.98
CA LEU A 593 -17.32 -15.73 14.64
C LEU A 593 -16.98 -16.60 15.87
N PRO A 594 -15.97 -17.49 15.83
CA PRO A 594 -15.61 -18.28 17.02
C PRO A 594 -15.04 -17.47 18.18
N LYS A 595 -14.60 -16.22 17.92
CA LYS A 595 -14.04 -15.29 18.91
C LYS A 595 -15.02 -14.18 19.31
N ASP A 596 -16.29 -14.31 18.99
CA ASP A 596 -17.35 -13.32 19.26
C ASP A 596 -17.07 -11.92 18.67
N GLN A 597 -16.23 -11.84 17.63
CA GLN A 597 -15.91 -10.59 16.92
C GLN A 597 -17.01 -10.27 15.88
N ASN A 598 -18.24 -10.16 16.33
CA ASN A 598 -19.43 -10.05 15.49
C ASN A 598 -19.40 -8.85 14.54
N LEU A 599 -18.89 -7.69 14.99
CA LEU A 599 -18.78 -6.50 14.13
C LEU A 599 -17.90 -6.79 12.92
N LEU A 600 -16.71 -7.36 13.12
CA LEU A 600 -15.78 -7.66 12.04
C LEU A 600 -16.31 -8.73 11.10
N ALA A 601 -17.01 -9.75 11.64
CA ALA A 601 -17.68 -10.76 10.84
C ALA A 601 -18.77 -10.16 9.92
N ILE A 602 -19.60 -9.26 10.46
CA ILE A 602 -20.62 -8.55 9.69
C ILE A 602 -19.98 -7.69 8.60
N LEU A 603 -18.95 -6.93 8.93
CA LEU A 603 -18.23 -6.09 7.97
C LEU A 603 -17.63 -6.94 6.84
N GLY A 604 -17.00 -8.07 7.16
CA GLY A 604 -16.45 -9.01 6.17
C GLY A 604 -17.55 -9.60 5.27
N CYS A 605 -18.69 -10.01 5.84
CA CYS A 605 -19.83 -10.48 5.07
C CYS A 605 -20.39 -9.41 4.12
N ILE A 606 -20.50 -8.16 4.57
CA ILE A 606 -20.98 -7.04 3.73
C ILE A 606 -20.06 -6.86 2.52
N VAL A 607 -18.74 -6.80 2.71
CA VAL A 607 -17.79 -6.61 1.60
C VAL A 607 -17.89 -7.77 0.59
N MET A 608 -17.92 -9.01 1.08
CA MET A 608 -18.07 -10.18 0.21
C MET A 608 -19.39 -10.15 -0.55
N PHE A 609 -20.49 -9.79 0.12
CA PHE A 609 -21.81 -9.68 -0.53
C PHE A 609 -21.82 -8.62 -1.64
N LEU A 610 -21.32 -7.41 -1.36
CA LEU A 610 -21.23 -6.34 -2.37
C LEU A 610 -20.42 -6.81 -3.59
N MET A 611 -19.33 -7.55 -3.36
CA MET A 611 -18.52 -8.09 -4.44
C MET A 611 -19.26 -9.17 -5.24
N ILE A 612 -20.02 -10.06 -4.60
CA ILE A 612 -20.85 -11.06 -5.30
C ILE A 612 -21.81 -10.39 -6.27
N VAL A 613 -22.45 -9.29 -5.85
CA VAL A 613 -23.39 -8.54 -6.72
C VAL A 613 -22.66 -7.97 -7.95
N VAL A 614 -21.48 -7.37 -7.76
CA VAL A 614 -20.68 -6.84 -8.87
C VAL A 614 -20.25 -7.96 -9.83
N LEU A 615 -19.80 -9.11 -9.30
CA LEU A 615 -19.42 -10.28 -10.09
C LEU A 615 -20.58 -10.83 -10.90
N ALA A 616 -21.76 -10.95 -10.30
CA ALA A 616 -22.97 -11.43 -10.99
C ALA A 616 -23.37 -10.51 -12.15
N GLY A 617 -23.33 -9.18 -11.93
CA GLY A 617 -23.56 -8.19 -12.97
C GLY A 617 -22.54 -8.29 -14.12
N ALA A 618 -21.25 -8.35 -13.78
CA ALA A 618 -20.17 -8.49 -14.77
C ALA A 618 -20.28 -9.80 -15.56
N PHE A 619 -20.53 -10.92 -14.90
CA PHE A 619 -20.66 -12.23 -15.57
C PHE A 619 -21.85 -12.26 -16.55
N ARG A 620 -23.00 -11.70 -16.14
CA ARG A 620 -24.15 -11.50 -17.04
C ARG A 620 -23.76 -10.69 -18.27
N LYS A 621 -23.03 -9.58 -18.06
CA LYS A 621 -22.56 -8.72 -19.15
C LYS A 621 -21.56 -9.42 -20.07
N TRP A 622 -20.66 -10.24 -19.53
CA TRP A 622 -19.72 -11.01 -20.34
C TRP A 622 -20.42 -11.99 -21.27
N ILE A 623 -21.44 -12.71 -20.78
CA ILE A 623 -22.25 -13.59 -21.64
C ILE A 623 -22.89 -12.82 -22.78
N GLN A 624 -23.45 -11.64 -22.50
CA GLN A 624 -24.03 -10.77 -23.52
C GLN A 624 -22.99 -10.35 -24.55
N LEU A 625 -21.82 -9.81 -24.10
CA LEU A 625 -20.75 -9.36 -24.95
C LEU A 625 -20.14 -10.49 -25.81
N MET A 626 -20.05 -11.71 -25.29
CA MET A 626 -19.53 -12.85 -26.07
C MET A 626 -20.47 -13.28 -27.20
N ARG A 627 -21.78 -13.06 -27.05
CA ARG A 627 -22.78 -13.34 -28.09
C ARG A 627 -22.80 -12.32 -29.22
N ILE A 628 -22.35 -11.07 -28.97
CA ILE A 628 -22.33 -10.01 -29.96
C ILE A 628 -21.18 -10.25 -30.96
N LYS A 629 -21.52 -10.44 -32.21
CA LYS A 629 -20.59 -10.59 -33.35
C LYS A 629 -20.36 -9.29 -34.11
N THR A 630 -21.31 -8.35 -34.05
CA THR A 630 -21.26 -7.09 -34.80
C THR A 630 -20.34 -6.10 -34.07
N THR A 631 -19.41 -5.51 -34.82
CA THR A 631 -18.53 -4.44 -34.36
C THR A 631 -18.79 -3.16 -35.10
N LEU A 632 -18.66 -2.02 -34.42
CA LEU A 632 -18.65 -0.68 -34.96
C LEU A 632 -17.27 -0.08 -34.78
N LYS A 633 -16.90 0.90 -35.59
CA LYS A 633 -15.66 1.67 -35.37
C LYS A 633 -16.00 2.93 -34.56
N ASP A 634 -15.22 3.20 -33.53
CA ASP A 634 -15.30 4.46 -32.80
C ASP A 634 -14.71 5.64 -33.64
N ALA A 635 -14.75 6.85 -33.06
CA ALA A 635 -14.24 8.05 -33.72
C ALA A 635 -12.74 8.00 -34.08
N TYR A 636 -11.99 7.06 -33.50
CA TYR A 636 -10.56 6.81 -33.74
C TYR A 636 -10.31 5.55 -34.56
N GLY A 637 -11.37 4.94 -35.13
CA GLY A 637 -11.28 3.74 -35.97
C GLY A 637 -11.11 2.42 -35.22
N GLU A 638 -11.26 2.43 -33.88
CA GLU A 638 -11.14 1.24 -33.05
C GLU A 638 -12.44 0.41 -33.09
N GLU A 639 -12.30 -0.91 -33.21
CA GLU A 639 -13.45 -1.82 -33.22
C GLU A 639 -14.05 -1.98 -31.84
N VAL A 640 -15.31 -1.66 -31.68
CA VAL A 640 -16.10 -1.77 -30.45
C VAL A 640 -17.33 -2.63 -30.74
N LYS A 641 -17.68 -3.55 -29.86
CA LYS A 641 -18.90 -4.36 -29.99
C LYS A 641 -20.13 -3.47 -29.93
N ALA A 642 -21.02 -3.62 -30.90
CA ALA A 642 -22.28 -2.88 -30.93
C ALA A 642 -23.19 -3.43 -29.84
N LEU A 643 -23.39 -2.64 -28.79
CA LEU A 643 -24.49 -2.88 -27.83
C LEU A 643 -25.75 -2.37 -28.52
N ALA A 644 -26.78 -3.22 -28.62
CA ALA A 644 -28.12 -2.71 -28.94
C ALA A 644 -28.48 -1.69 -27.83
N VAL A 645 -28.85 -0.49 -28.25
CA VAL A 645 -29.44 0.51 -27.35
C VAL A 645 -30.83 -0.05 -27.03
N GLU A 646 -30.98 -0.66 -25.85
CA GLU A 646 -32.28 -0.91 -25.25
C GLU A 646 -32.78 0.35 -24.55
#